data_0612c23c21dc1a805271c4418e89a6bc
#
_entry.id   0612c23c21dc1a805271c4418e89a6bc
#
_cell.length_a   1.000
_cell.length_b   1.000
_cell.length_c   1.000
_cell.angle_alpha   90.00
_cell.angle_beta   90.00
_cell.angle_gamma   90.00
#
_symmetry.space_group_name_H-M   'P 1'
#
loop_
_entity.id
_entity.type
_entity.pdbx_description
1 polymer ?
#
loop_
_entity_poly.entity_id
_entity_poly.type
_entity_poly.pdbx_seq_one_letter_code
_entity_poly.pdbx_strand_id
1 'polypeptide(L)'
;MDQHQELLNQYQLVNPLKRRVRRSVDTGGDSYKTFLEQAEPSSSKTCVDLDLPVSPTKFVRHQINPTKVNSIPLSRDIYNSRVEQTRAKQSIIPKKVDGGVLLNPHGGVYINDKHGEPVLVTNGNIQIISEVDVYSSNETYEPYYHLSISLNNVNHDVMVKKREYWDCADFLRESITGLAVNKRKEFINYLANLAQNPSIPKTRQYDEVYGWVRIEDKFIYLHQGIPGCFNSVLPLEVDYSKAQDFLNCFTKSVRNPSYAVILLLYSLGAYIQPLLSEADIPGFRSVLFLVGETQSGKTTLAESLVGCLLEKSKVDITSFQSTFPAIEDVFEKGRDRLILVDDLYPKGKQGVDKEFEEKATNMIRILGDSKLRDKKGPLGKKLPTRHYTGGAIATGEILGLSTLSSYARSLVIELQPGDICKEDSLWTLSRDKTLAKSFYSAFIRWIENKQQGVILWLKESFTELRSTGNDSFASPRLQDSKRIAILLLALFQQFCKDSGLAVGGAISRDALDQYFIKANAFMESHTPMEIFCRALDILISDDKIVIASSEAAFRKQDCDGYYDGEFIYLIPTNVFDKIDDYYQGTMDACNKDLMLKDLYKHGLLVDSNSHRYSKDRLARPKRPYLMKFSINIVKNDTKEILGGKN
;
A
#
# COMPACT_ATOMS: atom_id res chain seq x y z
N MET A 1 37.75 2.07 -0.50
CA MET A 1 37.57 0.59 -0.52
C MET A 1 37.43 0.01 0.89
N ASP A 2 38.05 0.60 1.92
CA ASP A 2 38.03 0.00 3.28
C ASP A 2 36.71 0.14 4.06
N GLN A 3 36.00 1.25 3.93
CA GLN A 3 34.71 1.44 4.62
C GLN A 3 33.60 0.51 4.12
N HIS A 4 33.64 0.14 2.84
CA HIS A 4 32.66 -0.76 2.25
C HIS A 4 32.89 -2.21 2.71
N GLN A 5 34.14 -2.57 2.92
CA GLN A 5 34.53 -3.91 3.42
C GLN A 5 34.23 -4.06 4.92
N GLU A 6 34.34 -2.99 5.67
CA GLU A 6 34.04 -2.97 7.10
C GLU A 6 32.53 -3.05 7.37
N LEU A 7 31.70 -2.36 6.58
CA LEU A 7 30.26 -2.51 6.53
C LEU A 7 29.85 -3.95 6.19
N LEU A 8 30.43 -4.56 5.16
CA LEU A 8 30.17 -5.93 4.78
C LEU A 8 30.53 -6.93 5.89
N ASN A 9 31.59 -6.69 6.65
CA ASN A 9 31.98 -7.54 7.78
C ASN A 9 31.02 -7.41 8.97
N GLN A 10 30.53 -6.22 9.27
CA GLN A 10 29.50 -6.00 10.29
C GLN A 10 28.18 -6.73 9.92
N TYR A 11 27.84 -6.78 8.61
CA TYR A 11 26.67 -7.51 8.12
C TYR A 11 26.83 -9.03 8.16
N GLN A 12 28.04 -9.56 8.06
CA GLN A 12 28.26 -11.01 8.20
C GLN A 12 27.94 -11.54 9.60
N LEU A 13 28.00 -10.68 10.63
CA LEU A 13 27.60 -11.02 11.99
C LEU A 13 26.07 -11.06 12.19
N VAL A 14 25.32 -10.36 11.36
CA VAL A 14 23.84 -10.27 11.44
C VAL A 14 23.14 -11.31 10.54
N ASN A 15 23.85 -11.96 9.60
CA ASN A 15 23.25 -12.87 8.64
C ASN A 15 23.80 -14.29 8.75
N PRO A 16 23.20 -15.15 9.58
CA PRO A 16 23.62 -16.55 9.70
C PRO A 16 23.52 -17.35 8.39
N LEU A 17 22.70 -16.87 7.43
CA LEU A 17 22.55 -17.50 6.13
C LEU A 17 23.80 -17.40 5.25
N LYS A 18 24.54 -16.27 5.29
CA LYS A 18 25.77 -16.10 4.46
C LYS A 18 26.93 -17.02 4.85
N ARG A 19 27.06 -17.39 6.11
CA ARG A 19 28.17 -18.26 6.55
C ARG A 19 28.09 -19.71 6.03
N ARG A 20 26.89 -20.19 5.66
CA ARG A 20 26.68 -21.59 5.22
C ARG A 20 26.73 -21.78 3.70
N VAL A 21 26.24 -20.80 2.92
CA VAL A 21 26.21 -20.90 1.44
C VAL A 21 27.62 -21.01 0.82
N ARG A 22 28.63 -20.31 1.36
CA ARG A 22 30.00 -20.40 0.84
C ARG A 22 30.67 -21.78 1.00
N ARG A 23 30.12 -22.71 1.81
CA ARG A 23 30.67 -24.06 2.00
C ARG A 23 29.99 -25.16 1.17
N SER A 24 28.89 -24.88 0.46
CA SER A 24 28.08 -25.87 -0.25
C SER A 24 28.19 -25.84 -1.77
N VAL A 25 29.10 -25.04 -2.36
CA VAL A 25 29.22 -24.85 -3.82
C VAL A 25 29.93 -26.04 -4.54
N ASP A 26 30.40 -27.03 -3.81
CA ASP A 26 31.20 -28.12 -4.43
C ASP A 26 30.51 -29.49 -4.60
N THR A 27 29.18 -29.60 -4.37
CA THR A 27 28.49 -30.87 -4.70
C THR A 27 27.08 -30.63 -5.21
N GLY A 28 26.82 -31.09 -6.44
CA GLY A 28 25.56 -30.91 -7.13
C GLY A 28 24.37 -31.66 -6.51
N GLY A 29 23.21 -31.01 -6.55
CA GLY A 29 21.95 -31.71 -6.72
C GLY A 29 21.14 -32.09 -5.49
N ASP A 30 21.23 -31.45 -4.31
CA ASP A 30 20.25 -31.67 -3.23
C ASP A 30 20.28 -30.54 -2.16
N SER A 31 20.79 -29.39 -2.52
CA SER A 31 21.22 -28.38 -1.57
C SER A 31 20.08 -27.63 -0.86
N TYR A 32 18.84 -27.65 -1.39
CA TYR A 32 17.75 -26.84 -0.86
C TYR A 32 17.11 -27.43 0.42
N LYS A 33 16.93 -28.74 0.49
CA LYS A 33 16.42 -29.39 1.71
C LYS A 33 17.42 -29.30 2.87
N THR A 34 18.71 -29.52 2.58
CA THR A 34 19.78 -29.46 3.58
C THR A 34 19.99 -28.06 4.16
N PHE A 35 19.69 -27.03 3.38
CA PHE A 35 19.82 -25.65 3.79
C PHE A 35 18.76 -25.23 4.83
N LEU A 36 17.57 -25.81 4.76
CA LEU A 36 16.45 -25.48 5.66
C LEU A 36 16.43 -26.32 6.95
N GLU A 37 16.87 -27.57 6.90
CA GLU A 37 16.90 -28.48 8.05
C GLU A 37 17.98 -28.15 9.10
N GLN A 38 19.00 -27.34 8.73
CA GLN A 38 20.11 -26.97 9.62
C GLN A 38 19.91 -25.63 10.37
N ALA A 39 18.72 -25.03 10.34
CA ALA A 39 18.40 -23.76 10.99
C ALA A 39 17.81 -23.90 12.40
N GLU A 40 18.02 -25.01 13.09
CA GLU A 40 17.70 -25.11 14.52
C GLU A 40 18.74 -24.41 15.41
N PRO A 41 18.32 -23.75 16.50
CA PRO A 41 19.18 -22.90 17.30
C PRO A 41 20.06 -23.72 18.23
N SER A 42 21.36 -23.82 17.96
CA SER A 42 22.31 -24.22 18.98
C SER A 42 22.52 -23.05 19.98
N SER A 43 22.16 -23.33 21.20
CA SER A 43 22.34 -22.51 22.38
C SER A 43 23.78 -22.01 22.58
N SER A 44 23.82 -20.78 23.15
CA SER A 44 24.89 -20.17 23.94
C SER A 44 25.98 -19.38 23.22
N LYS A 45 25.99 -18.13 23.69
CA LYS A 45 27.09 -17.21 24.02
C LYS A 45 27.35 -16.01 23.12
N THR A 46 27.29 -14.91 23.83
CA THR A 46 27.85 -13.54 23.66
C THR A 46 27.03 -12.59 22.81
N CYS A 47 26.17 -11.83 23.53
CA CYS A 47 25.76 -10.49 23.13
C CYS A 47 27.01 -9.63 23.04
N VAL A 48 27.26 -9.07 21.87
CA VAL A 48 28.15 -7.92 21.72
C VAL A 48 27.22 -6.75 21.48
N ASP A 49 27.14 -5.84 22.46
CA ASP A 49 26.49 -4.55 22.31
C ASP A 49 27.20 -3.77 21.19
N LEU A 50 26.47 -3.52 20.13
CA LEU A 50 26.91 -2.63 19.05
C LEU A 50 26.55 -1.20 19.43
N ASP A 51 27.44 -0.54 20.19
CA ASP A 51 27.45 0.91 20.32
C ASP A 51 27.85 1.53 18.97
N LEU A 52 26.85 1.89 18.18
CA LEU A 52 27.03 2.76 17.03
C LEU A 52 27.10 4.20 17.56
N PRO A 53 28.10 5.01 17.16
CA PRO A 53 28.16 6.40 17.58
C PRO A 53 26.96 7.17 17.03
N VAL A 54 26.02 7.48 17.90
CA VAL A 54 24.94 8.41 17.64
C VAL A 54 25.55 9.81 17.64
N SER A 55 25.79 10.34 16.47
CA SER A 55 26.12 11.75 16.33
C SER A 55 24.90 12.57 16.74
N PRO A 56 24.97 13.42 17.77
CA PRO A 56 23.82 14.19 18.20
C PRO A 56 23.64 15.38 17.26
N THR A 57 22.86 15.23 16.21
CA THR A 57 22.27 16.39 15.54
C THR A 57 21.30 17.02 16.54
N LYS A 58 21.64 18.20 17.03
CA LYS A 58 20.76 19.01 17.88
C LYS A 58 19.51 19.38 17.10
N PHE A 59 18.43 18.59 17.29
CA PHE A 59 17.10 19.00 16.92
C PHE A 59 16.60 19.97 18.00
N VAL A 60 16.34 21.21 17.60
CA VAL A 60 15.72 22.21 18.48
C VAL A 60 14.27 21.78 18.71
N ARG A 61 13.99 21.32 19.91
CA ARG A 61 12.62 21.06 20.37
C ARG A 61 11.93 22.40 20.59
N HIS A 62 11.06 22.80 19.68
CA HIS A 62 10.02 23.76 20.01
C HIS A 62 8.74 22.98 20.36
N GLN A 63 8.45 22.89 21.65
CA GLN A 63 7.13 22.49 22.12
C GLN A 63 6.14 23.62 21.81
N ILE A 64 5.25 23.40 20.86
CA ILE A 64 4.07 24.24 20.67
C ILE A 64 2.95 23.61 21.50
N ASN A 65 2.65 24.23 22.65
CA ASN A 65 1.45 23.92 23.41
C ASN A 65 0.21 24.41 22.61
N PRO A 66 -0.79 23.57 22.37
CA PRO A 66 -2.04 24.02 21.79
C PRO A 66 -2.84 24.78 22.84
N THR A 67 -2.78 26.11 22.82
CA THR A 67 -3.67 26.94 23.61
C THR A 67 -5.08 26.87 23.04
N LYS A 68 -6.01 26.38 23.86
CA LYS A 68 -7.46 26.40 23.61
C LYS A 68 -7.90 27.82 23.29
N VAL A 69 -8.50 27.99 22.10
CA VAL A 69 -9.20 29.21 21.75
C VAL A 69 -10.53 29.20 22.49
N ASN A 70 -10.58 29.89 23.63
CA ASN A 70 -11.82 30.27 24.28
C ASN A 70 -12.23 31.64 23.73
N SER A 71 -13.27 31.69 22.92
CA SER A 71 -13.93 32.90 22.52
C SER A 71 -14.73 33.49 23.71
N ILE A 72 -14.20 34.55 24.34
CA ILE A 72 -14.90 35.34 25.33
C ILE A 72 -15.48 36.57 24.60
N PRO A 73 -16.77 36.89 24.74
CA PRO A 73 -17.33 38.09 24.16
C PRO A 73 -16.83 39.33 24.93
N LEU A 74 -16.18 40.25 24.21
CA LEU A 74 -15.68 41.50 24.73
C LEU A 74 -16.86 42.46 24.99
N SER A 75 -17.01 42.88 26.25
CA SER A 75 -17.96 43.92 26.63
C SER A 75 -17.52 45.32 26.13
N ARG A 76 -18.49 46.20 25.88
CA ARG A 76 -18.31 47.60 25.40
C ARG A 76 -17.37 48.46 26.25
N ASP A 77 -17.15 48.11 27.52
CA ASP A 77 -16.32 48.86 28.46
C ASP A 77 -14.81 48.72 28.21
N ILE A 78 -14.37 47.64 27.53
CA ILE A 78 -12.96 47.46 27.15
C ILE A 78 -12.59 48.38 25.97
N TYR A 79 -13.55 48.76 25.14
CA TYR A 79 -13.29 49.65 24.02
C TYR A 79 -13.02 51.10 24.48
N ASN A 80 -13.69 51.58 25.50
CA ASN A 80 -13.50 52.93 26.04
C ASN A 80 -12.22 53.11 26.84
N SER A 81 -11.75 52.06 27.55
CA SER A 81 -10.47 52.13 28.26
C SER A 81 -9.24 52.14 27.33
N ARG A 82 -9.36 51.59 26.12
CA ARG A 82 -8.29 51.60 25.10
C ARG A 82 -8.14 52.98 24.42
N VAL A 83 -9.18 53.79 24.33
CA VAL A 83 -9.13 55.14 23.76
C VAL A 83 -8.44 56.10 24.71
N GLU A 84 -8.53 55.91 26.03
CA GLU A 84 -7.88 56.78 27.02
C GLU A 84 -6.38 56.47 27.18
N GLN A 85 -5.95 55.20 27.01
CA GLN A 85 -4.52 54.84 27.04
C GLN A 85 -3.73 55.37 25.83
N THR A 86 -4.40 55.70 24.72
CA THR A 86 -3.76 56.29 23.54
C THR A 86 -3.39 57.78 23.71
N ARG A 87 -3.83 58.41 24.82
CA ARG A 87 -3.55 59.85 25.12
C ARG A 87 -2.37 60.12 26.07
N ALA A 88 -1.77 59.08 26.65
CA ALA A 88 -0.54 59.23 27.43
C ALA A 88 0.67 59.34 26.49
N LYS A 89 0.96 60.55 26.01
CA LYS A 89 2.18 60.88 25.29
C LYS A 89 3.38 60.78 26.24
N GLN A 90 3.97 59.60 26.38
CA GLN A 90 5.38 59.47 26.74
C GLN A 90 6.17 59.40 25.44
N SER A 91 7.06 60.35 25.25
CA SER A 91 7.98 60.46 24.14
C SER A 91 9.04 59.31 24.23
N ILE A 92 8.72 58.18 23.64
CA ILE A 92 9.65 57.07 23.52
C ILE A 92 10.38 57.28 22.18
N ILE A 93 11.70 57.49 22.24
CA ILE A 93 12.52 57.64 21.05
C ILE A 93 12.66 56.29 20.37
N PRO A 94 12.11 56.13 19.14
CA PRO A 94 12.20 54.83 18.43
C PRO A 94 13.66 54.54 18.03
N LYS A 95 14.06 53.27 18.14
CA LYS A 95 15.39 52.85 17.69
C LYS A 95 15.43 52.76 16.15
N LYS A 96 16.40 53.45 15.53
CA LYS A 96 16.63 53.41 14.09
C LYS A 96 17.20 52.04 13.69
N VAL A 97 16.59 51.39 12.72
CA VAL A 97 17.04 50.15 12.07
C VAL A 97 17.37 50.46 10.63
N ASP A 98 18.26 49.71 10.00
CA ASP A 98 18.65 49.91 8.61
C ASP A 98 17.44 50.04 7.66
N GLY A 99 17.50 51.02 6.74
CA GLY A 99 16.42 51.29 5.79
C GLY A 99 15.41 52.41 6.19
N GLY A 100 15.72 53.18 7.25
CA GLY A 100 14.87 54.34 7.66
C GLY A 100 13.62 53.96 8.48
N VAL A 101 13.53 52.69 8.93
CA VAL A 101 12.46 52.18 9.77
C VAL A 101 12.79 52.40 11.24
N LEU A 102 11.80 52.84 12.02
CA LEU A 102 11.92 53.03 13.46
C LEU A 102 11.06 51.97 14.18
N LEU A 103 11.70 51.20 15.06
CA LEU A 103 11.00 50.22 15.91
C LEU A 103 10.73 50.84 17.29
N ASN A 104 9.48 50.75 17.75
CA ASN A 104 9.15 51.13 19.13
C ASN A 104 9.35 49.92 20.06
N PRO A 105 10.04 50.10 21.21
CA PRO A 105 10.20 49.02 22.20
C PRO A 105 8.88 48.44 22.72
N HIS A 106 7.79 49.18 22.68
CA HIS A 106 6.47 48.74 23.10
C HIS A 106 5.57 48.19 21.94
N GLY A 107 6.16 48.03 20.76
CA GLY A 107 5.48 47.49 19.58
C GLY A 107 5.22 48.53 18.51
N GLY A 108 5.21 48.08 17.26
CA GLY A 108 4.90 48.89 16.09
C GLY A 108 6.12 49.32 15.30
N VAL A 109 5.89 49.52 14.01
CA VAL A 109 6.86 49.95 13.00
C VAL A 109 6.46 51.35 12.51
N TYR A 110 7.39 52.27 12.53
CA TYR A 110 7.20 53.66 12.13
C TYR A 110 8.18 54.02 11.02
N ILE A 111 7.83 54.99 10.22
CA ILE A 111 8.68 55.69 9.26
C ILE A 111 8.61 57.19 9.48
N ASN A 112 9.64 57.93 9.16
CA ASN A 112 9.54 59.39 9.15
C ASN A 112 8.82 59.88 7.88
N ASP A 113 7.89 60.80 8.03
CA ASP A 113 7.27 61.49 6.91
C ASP A 113 8.21 62.53 6.29
N LYS A 114 7.67 63.32 5.33
CA LYS A 114 8.45 64.40 4.65
C LYS A 114 8.91 65.51 5.59
N HIS A 115 8.29 65.61 6.76
CA HIS A 115 8.60 66.62 7.79
C HIS A 115 9.44 66.05 8.92
N GLY A 116 9.83 64.75 8.84
CA GLY A 116 10.65 64.07 9.86
C GLY A 116 9.83 63.52 11.03
N GLU A 117 8.47 63.59 10.97
CA GLU A 117 7.61 63.08 12.02
C GLU A 117 7.37 61.57 11.86
N PRO A 118 7.38 60.80 12.98
CA PRO A 118 7.14 59.37 12.94
C PRO A 118 5.69 59.03 12.64
N VAL A 119 5.48 58.30 11.55
CA VAL A 119 4.14 57.81 11.12
C VAL A 119 4.08 56.32 11.29
N LEU A 120 3.02 55.83 11.95
CA LEU A 120 2.80 54.39 12.19
C LEU A 120 2.52 53.68 10.87
N VAL A 121 3.33 52.66 10.57
CA VAL A 121 3.14 51.73 9.46
C VAL A 121 2.28 50.55 9.90
N THR A 122 2.66 49.91 11.01
CA THR A 122 1.91 48.81 11.65
C THR A 122 2.14 48.86 13.17
N ASN A 123 1.14 48.42 13.93
CA ASN A 123 1.24 48.35 15.39
C ASN A 123 1.83 47.04 15.89
N GLY A 124 2.17 46.09 15.00
CA GLY A 124 2.86 44.83 15.31
C GLY A 124 4.30 44.83 14.87
N ASN A 125 5.19 44.26 15.66
CA ASN A 125 6.58 43.96 15.25
C ASN A 125 6.59 42.62 14.54
N ILE A 126 7.07 42.58 13.30
CA ILE A 126 7.08 41.39 12.47
C ILE A 126 8.53 40.89 12.34
N GLN A 127 8.71 39.59 12.53
CA GLN A 127 9.96 38.90 12.31
C GLN A 127 9.71 37.68 11.41
N ILE A 128 10.62 37.43 10.48
CA ILE A 128 10.65 36.17 9.74
C ILE A 128 11.45 35.18 10.57
N ILE A 129 10.79 34.16 11.09
CA ILE A 129 11.42 33.10 11.90
C ILE A 129 12.15 32.11 11.01
N SER A 130 11.53 31.73 9.88
CA SER A 130 12.12 30.80 8.92
C SER A 130 11.47 30.91 7.55
N GLU A 131 12.20 30.49 6.52
CA GLU A 131 11.61 30.06 5.25
C GLU A 131 11.20 28.60 5.41
N VAL A 132 9.97 28.26 5.02
CA VAL A 132 9.39 26.93 5.19
C VAL A 132 8.94 26.39 3.85
N ASP A 133 9.57 25.31 3.39
CA ASP A 133 9.07 24.56 2.24
C ASP A 133 8.00 23.59 2.75
N VAL A 134 6.73 23.87 2.41
CA VAL A 134 5.57 23.05 2.79
C VAL A 134 5.29 22.05 1.70
N TYR A 135 5.49 20.78 1.99
CA TYR A 135 5.26 19.68 1.07
C TYR A 135 3.82 19.21 1.19
N SER A 136 3.11 19.17 0.06
CA SER A 136 1.79 18.54 -0.08
C SER A 136 1.87 17.15 -0.70
N SER A 137 3.06 16.77 -1.16
CA SER A 137 3.44 15.42 -1.61
C SER A 137 4.95 15.28 -1.44
N ASN A 138 5.52 14.11 -1.74
CA ASN A 138 6.99 13.93 -1.66
C ASN A 138 7.78 14.79 -2.63
N GLU A 139 7.16 15.25 -3.70
CA GLU A 139 7.85 15.92 -4.82
C GLU A 139 7.42 17.37 -5.00
N THR A 140 6.26 17.75 -4.46
CA THR A 140 5.70 19.09 -4.64
C THR A 140 5.66 19.85 -3.34
N TYR A 141 6.24 21.01 -3.33
CA TYR A 141 6.19 21.91 -2.19
C TYR A 141 5.83 23.32 -2.61
N GLU A 142 5.29 24.08 -1.67
CA GLU A 142 5.05 25.51 -1.78
C GLU A 142 5.86 26.23 -0.71
N PRO A 143 6.67 27.25 -1.07
CA PRO A 143 7.48 27.98 -0.10
C PRO A 143 6.64 29.00 0.66
N TYR A 144 6.84 29.04 1.97
CA TYR A 144 6.21 29.96 2.91
C TYR A 144 7.26 30.76 3.68
N TYR A 145 6.84 31.89 4.26
CA TYR A 145 7.51 32.53 5.39
C TYR A 145 6.74 32.23 6.67
N HIS A 146 7.42 31.75 7.69
CA HIS A 146 6.91 31.69 9.05
C HIS A 146 7.20 33.02 9.72
N LEU A 147 6.14 33.77 9.99
CA LEU A 147 6.19 35.08 10.61
C LEU A 147 5.81 34.99 12.08
N SER A 148 6.58 35.62 12.97
CA SER A 148 6.14 35.91 14.33
C SER A 148 5.85 37.39 14.44
N ILE A 149 4.62 37.70 14.86
CA ILE A 149 4.12 39.07 14.97
C ILE A 149 3.81 39.35 16.43
N SER A 150 4.61 40.24 17.02
CA SER A 150 4.43 40.67 18.39
C SER A 150 3.46 41.85 18.44
N LEU A 151 2.29 41.65 19.05
CA LEU A 151 1.25 42.67 19.23
C LEU A 151 0.80 42.68 20.70
N ASN A 152 0.93 43.85 21.37
CA ASN A 152 0.57 43.99 22.78
C ASN A 152 1.23 42.94 23.71
N ASN A 153 2.51 42.64 23.49
CA ASN A 153 3.29 41.63 24.21
C ASN A 153 2.80 40.19 24.02
N VAL A 154 1.96 39.93 23.01
CA VAL A 154 1.56 38.59 22.61
C VAL A 154 2.16 38.30 21.25
N ASN A 155 2.80 37.16 21.12
CA ASN A 155 3.35 36.70 19.84
C ASN A 155 2.30 35.85 19.11
N HIS A 156 2.09 36.17 17.84
CA HIS A 156 1.22 35.43 16.93
C HIS A 156 2.07 34.86 15.79
N ASP A 157 2.04 33.56 15.62
CA ASP A 157 2.76 32.88 14.55
C ASP A 157 1.82 32.63 13.37
N VAL A 158 2.26 33.05 12.17
CA VAL A 158 1.46 32.98 10.95
C VAL A 158 2.33 32.50 9.79
N MET A 159 1.77 31.58 8.98
CA MET A 159 2.39 31.10 7.75
C MET A 159 1.83 31.86 6.56
N VAL A 160 2.70 32.49 5.77
CA VAL A 160 2.33 33.25 4.57
C VAL A 160 3.04 32.66 3.37
N LYS A 161 2.29 32.35 2.30
CA LYS A 161 2.89 31.87 1.05
C LYS A 161 3.89 32.88 0.51
N LYS A 162 5.07 32.42 0.12
CA LYS A 162 6.13 33.31 -0.34
C LYS A 162 5.71 34.16 -1.54
N ARG A 163 4.88 33.62 -2.43
CA ARG A 163 4.29 34.35 -3.57
C ARG A 163 3.27 35.43 -3.17
N GLU A 164 2.61 35.27 -2.02
CA GLU A 164 1.57 36.15 -1.50
C GLU A 164 2.12 37.11 -0.42
N TYR A 165 3.39 36.97 -0.04
CA TYR A 165 4.02 37.71 1.02
C TYR A 165 3.97 39.24 0.81
N TRP A 166 4.10 39.67 -0.44
CA TRP A 166 4.08 41.10 -0.81
C TRP A 166 2.71 41.73 -0.66
N ASP A 167 1.64 40.96 -0.61
CA ASP A 167 0.26 41.40 -0.52
C ASP A 167 -0.48 40.82 0.69
N CYS A 168 0.26 40.39 1.72
CA CYS A 168 -0.29 39.71 2.89
C CYS A 168 -0.92 40.63 3.94
N ALA A 169 -0.94 41.95 3.73
CA ALA A 169 -1.46 42.90 4.72
C ALA A 169 -2.92 42.64 5.15
N ASP A 170 -3.79 42.31 4.19
CA ASP A 170 -5.19 42.00 4.47
C ASP A 170 -5.31 40.63 5.19
N PHE A 171 -4.60 39.62 4.71
CA PHE A 171 -4.55 38.30 5.35
C PHE A 171 -4.06 38.41 6.80
N LEU A 172 -3.02 39.18 7.08
CA LEU A 172 -2.51 39.37 8.43
C LEU A 172 -3.50 40.08 9.35
N ARG A 173 -4.23 41.07 8.83
CA ARG A 173 -5.28 41.76 9.58
C ARG A 173 -6.45 40.86 9.93
N GLU A 174 -6.83 39.95 9.01
CA GLU A 174 -7.87 38.95 9.25
C GLU A 174 -7.41 37.87 10.24
N SER A 175 -6.16 37.46 10.13
CA SER A 175 -5.58 36.39 10.97
C SER A 175 -5.28 36.85 12.41
N ILE A 176 -4.97 38.16 12.62
CA ILE A 176 -4.54 38.69 13.92
C ILE A 176 -5.44 39.84 14.32
N THR A 177 -6.32 39.58 15.29
CA THR A 177 -7.25 40.56 15.81
C THR A 177 -6.51 41.77 16.41
N GLY A 178 -6.82 42.96 15.94
CA GLY A 178 -6.23 44.21 16.44
C GLY A 178 -4.94 44.61 15.73
N LEU A 179 -4.44 43.84 14.78
CA LEU A 179 -3.32 44.27 13.94
C LEU A 179 -3.78 45.37 12.97
N ALA A 180 -3.06 46.49 12.97
CA ALA A 180 -3.31 47.63 12.06
C ALA A 180 -2.16 47.74 11.06
N VAL A 181 -2.52 47.93 9.79
CA VAL A 181 -1.58 48.26 8.71
C VAL A 181 -2.08 49.54 8.05
N ASN A 182 -1.39 50.68 8.30
CA ASN A 182 -1.86 52.00 7.90
C ASN A 182 -1.25 52.48 6.59
N LYS A 183 -0.04 52.07 6.27
CA LYS A 183 0.73 52.51 5.09
C LYS A 183 1.16 51.30 4.27
N ARG A 184 0.29 50.85 3.34
CA ARG A 184 0.48 49.59 2.59
C ARG A 184 1.82 49.54 1.82
N LYS A 185 2.19 50.65 1.13
CA LYS A 185 3.44 50.68 0.36
C LYS A 185 4.66 50.56 1.25
N GLU A 186 4.68 51.31 2.34
CA GLU A 186 5.77 51.30 3.33
C GLU A 186 5.80 49.97 4.08
N PHE A 187 4.66 49.38 4.34
CA PHE A 187 4.55 48.06 4.91
C PHE A 187 5.19 46.96 3.99
N ILE A 188 4.88 47.04 2.69
CA ILE A 188 5.52 46.16 1.70
C ILE A 188 7.03 46.34 1.68
N ASN A 189 7.52 47.57 1.70
CA ASN A 189 8.99 47.86 1.74
C ASN A 189 9.63 47.31 3.03
N TYR A 190 8.92 47.43 4.16
CA TYR A 190 9.39 46.86 5.42
C TYR A 190 9.51 45.35 5.34
N LEU A 191 8.47 44.65 4.82
CA LEU A 191 8.50 43.21 4.60
C LEU A 191 9.64 42.81 3.63
N ALA A 192 9.85 43.59 2.57
CA ALA A 192 10.94 43.36 1.62
C ALA A 192 12.31 43.38 2.29
N ASN A 193 12.53 44.34 3.18
CA ASN A 193 13.80 44.45 3.92
C ASN A 193 13.99 43.26 4.87
N LEU A 194 12.92 42.79 5.55
CA LEU A 194 13.00 41.60 6.40
C LEU A 194 13.39 40.34 5.60
N ALA A 195 12.86 40.20 4.38
CA ALA A 195 13.12 39.02 3.53
C ALA A 195 14.54 39.00 2.93
N GLN A 196 15.28 40.14 2.96
CA GLN A 196 16.67 40.20 2.47
C GLN A 196 17.69 39.67 3.48
N ASN A 197 17.27 39.31 4.70
CA ASN A 197 18.18 38.78 5.71
C ASN A 197 18.73 37.39 5.29
N PRO A 198 20.02 37.25 5.01
CA PRO A 198 20.57 35.96 4.59
C PRO A 198 20.62 34.90 5.69
N SER A 199 20.39 35.31 6.95
CA SER A 199 20.45 34.41 8.12
C SER A 199 19.09 33.76 8.43
N ILE A 200 18.06 33.93 7.58
CA ILE A 200 16.79 33.28 7.78
C ILE A 200 16.95 31.76 7.60
N PRO A 201 16.69 30.95 8.64
CA PRO A 201 16.83 29.51 8.55
C PRO A 201 15.79 28.93 7.58
N LYS A 202 16.18 27.89 6.85
CA LYS A 202 15.26 27.12 6.00
C LYS A 202 14.83 25.87 6.73
N THR A 203 13.53 25.61 6.71
CA THR A 203 12.92 24.43 7.33
C THR A 203 11.97 23.74 6.35
N ARG A 204 11.63 22.49 6.66
CA ARG A 204 10.66 21.70 5.89
C ARG A 204 9.48 21.35 6.77
N GLN A 205 8.30 21.45 6.22
CA GLN A 205 7.07 20.99 6.86
C GLN A 205 6.23 20.19 5.86
N TYR A 206 5.35 19.35 6.37
CA TYR A 206 4.54 18.47 5.56
C TYR A 206 3.07 18.69 5.90
N ASP A 207 2.25 18.93 4.87
CA ASP A 207 0.82 19.14 4.99
C ASP A 207 0.08 17.92 4.44
N GLU A 208 -0.59 17.16 5.32
CA GLU A 208 -1.30 15.93 4.99
C GLU A 208 -0.46 14.86 4.24
N VAL A 209 0.86 14.90 4.38
CA VAL A 209 1.74 13.87 3.82
C VAL A 209 2.03 12.80 4.85
N TYR A 210 1.79 11.56 4.48
CA TYR A 210 1.98 10.39 5.34
C TYR A 210 2.90 9.38 4.66
N GLY A 211 3.43 8.44 5.46
CA GLY A 211 4.33 7.41 4.98
C GLY A 211 5.80 7.86 4.93
N TRP A 212 6.59 7.16 4.16
CA TRP A 212 8.02 7.44 4.08
C TRP A 212 8.32 8.67 3.23
N VAL A 213 9.11 9.57 3.77
CA VAL A 213 9.71 10.70 3.06
C VAL A 213 11.21 10.63 3.14
N ARG A 214 11.90 11.06 2.07
CA ARG A 214 13.36 11.13 2.04
C ARG A 214 13.79 12.54 2.47
N ILE A 215 14.49 12.62 3.59
CA ILE A 215 15.10 13.85 4.08
C ILE A 215 16.61 13.65 4.04
N GLU A 216 17.30 14.40 3.17
CA GLU A 216 18.71 14.16 2.84
C GLU A 216 18.90 12.71 2.35
N ASP A 217 19.70 11.89 3.04
CA ASP A 217 19.97 10.51 2.69
C ASP A 217 19.21 9.48 3.55
N LYS A 218 18.20 9.93 4.32
CA LYS A 218 17.46 9.07 5.25
C LYS A 218 15.97 9.06 4.92
N PHE A 219 15.37 7.89 5.03
CA PHE A 219 13.92 7.74 5.06
C PHE A 219 13.40 7.97 6.48
N ILE A 220 12.35 8.76 6.61
CA ILE A 220 11.65 9.04 7.86
C ILE A 220 10.17 8.76 7.63
N TYR A 221 9.51 8.07 8.57
CA TYR A 221 8.10 7.75 8.47
C TYR A 221 7.22 8.82 9.13
N LEU A 222 6.39 9.48 8.34
CA LEU A 222 5.43 10.48 8.81
C LEU A 222 4.11 9.81 9.17
N HIS A 223 3.63 10.00 10.39
CA HIS A 223 2.48 9.28 10.92
C HIS A 223 1.38 10.16 11.52
N GLN A 224 1.65 11.43 11.70
CA GLN A 224 0.69 12.38 12.26
C GLN A 224 0.50 13.55 11.31
N GLY A 225 -0.74 13.96 11.12
CA GLY A 225 -1.11 15.17 10.44
C GLY A 225 -2.50 15.60 10.89
N ILE A 226 -2.58 16.79 11.46
CA ILE A 226 -3.86 17.45 11.66
C ILE A 226 -4.04 18.37 10.44
N PRO A 227 -5.15 18.29 9.69
CA PRO A 227 -5.40 19.18 8.57
C PRO A 227 -5.21 20.65 8.98
N GLY A 228 -4.38 21.39 8.22
CA GLY A 228 -4.04 22.78 8.52
C GLY A 228 -2.99 22.99 9.63
N CYS A 229 -2.50 21.93 10.26
CA CYS A 229 -1.34 21.96 11.14
C CYS A 229 -0.19 21.26 10.44
N PHE A 230 0.87 21.98 10.17
CA PHE A 230 2.05 21.42 9.52
C PHE A 230 2.70 20.36 10.40
N ASN A 231 2.93 19.18 9.84
CA ASN A 231 3.49 18.06 10.60
C ASN A 231 4.93 18.35 11.01
N SER A 232 5.19 18.33 12.28
CA SER A 232 6.55 18.12 12.78
C SER A 232 6.90 16.63 12.60
N VAL A 233 8.15 16.35 12.26
CA VAL A 233 8.68 15.00 12.24
C VAL A 233 8.78 14.51 13.68
N LEU A 234 7.76 13.82 14.15
CA LEU A 234 7.75 13.18 15.46
C LEU A 234 8.08 11.69 15.33
N PRO A 235 8.93 11.14 16.18
CA PRO A 235 9.17 9.71 16.19
C PRO A 235 7.90 8.97 16.63
N LEU A 236 7.66 7.80 16.03
CA LEU A 236 6.59 6.90 16.45
C LEU A 236 6.80 6.47 17.91
N GLU A 237 5.76 6.56 18.74
CA GLU A 237 5.78 5.99 20.07
C GLU A 237 5.69 4.46 20.00
N VAL A 238 6.52 3.78 20.79
CA VAL A 238 6.62 2.32 20.80
C VAL A 238 6.30 1.79 22.19
N ASP A 239 5.37 0.82 22.23
CA ASP A 239 5.05 0.02 23.41
C ASP A 239 5.23 -1.46 23.07
N TYR A 240 6.35 -2.04 23.48
CA TYR A 240 6.68 -3.44 23.17
C TYR A 240 5.76 -4.44 23.88
N SER A 241 5.17 -4.10 25.04
CA SER A 241 4.19 -4.95 25.71
C SER A 241 2.93 -5.11 24.85
N LYS A 242 2.39 -3.98 24.39
CA LYS A 242 1.25 -4.01 23.46
C LYS A 242 1.57 -4.65 22.11
N ALA A 243 2.79 -4.46 21.62
CA ALA A 243 3.24 -5.15 20.41
C ALA A 243 3.25 -6.68 20.58
N GLN A 244 3.66 -7.17 21.75
CA GLN A 244 3.57 -8.60 22.09
C GLN A 244 2.12 -9.07 22.21
N ASP A 245 1.26 -8.27 22.84
CA ASP A 245 -0.16 -8.60 22.96
C ASP A 245 -0.85 -8.65 21.59
N PHE A 246 -0.45 -7.76 20.67
CA PHE A 246 -0.89 -7.85 19.26
C PHE A 246 -0.55 -9.21 18.65
N LEU A 247 0.71 -9.63 18.70
CA LEU A 247 1.15 -10.92 18.15
C LEU A 247 0.40 -12.10 18.76
N ASN A 248 0.21 -12.08 20.08
CA ASN A 248 -0.52 -13.11 20.80
C ASN A 248 -1.98 -13.20 20.37
N CYS A 249 -2.66 -12.05 20.27
CA CYS A 249 -4.06 -12.00 19.85
C CYS A 249 -4.21 -12.35 18.36
N PHE A 250 -3.32 -11.85 17.50
CA PHE A 250 -3.36 -12.12 16.06
C PHE A 250 -3.19 -13.61 15.75
N THR A 251 -2.16 -14.25 16.30
CA THR A 251 -1.90 -15.68 16.07
C THR A 251 -2.99 -16.60 16.64
N LYS A 252 -3.68 -16.18 17.68
CA LYS A 252 -4.85 -16.90 18.20
C LYS A 252 -6.10 -16.66 17.35
N SER A 253 -6.25 -15.48 16.75
CA SER A 253 -7.40 -15.13 15.92
C SER A 253 -7.39 -15.85 14.57
N VAL A 254 -6.23 -16.08 13.97
CA VAL A 254 -6.09 -16.78 12.69
C VAL A 254 -5.55 -18.18 12.95
N ARG A 255 -6.45 -19.17 12.95
CA ARG A 255 -6.09 -20.56 13.31
C ARG A 255 -5.24 -21.26 12.27
N ASN A 256 -5.41 -20.90 10.99
CA ASN A 256 -4.62 -21.46 9.91
C ASN A 256 -3.25 -20.76 9.83
N PRO A 257 -2.13 -21.45 10.16
CA PRO A 257 -0.80 -20.83 10.15
C PRO A 257 -0.40 -20.26 8.79
N SER A 258 -0.81 -20.92 7.69
CA SER A 258 -0.52 -20.42 6.33
C SER A 258 -1.18 -19.07 6.05
N TYR A 259 -2.37 -18.84 6.60
CA TYR A 259 -3.07 -17.56 6.47
C TYR A 259 -2.51 -16.50 7.42
N ALA A 260 -2.17 -16.90 8.65
CA ALA A 260 -1.57 -15.98 9.62
C ALA A 260 -0.25 -15.42 9.10
N VAL A 261 0.65 -16.26 8.60
CA VAL A 261 1.95 -15.81 8.12
C VAL A 261 1.85 -14.86 6.94
N ILE A 262 1.03 -15.17 5.93
CA ILE A 262 0.91 -14.29 4.75
C ILE A 262 0.22 -12.96 5.06
N LEU A 263 -0.83 -12.96 5.90
CA LEU A 263 -1.50 -11.74 6.36
C LEU A 263 -0.52 -10.81 7.08
N LEU A 264 0.28 -11.35 7.99
CA LEU A 264 1.27 -10.56 8.74
C LEU A 264 2.35 -10.01 7.80
N LEU A 265 2.97 -10.87 6.98
CA LEU A 265 4.06 -10.45 6.10
C LEU A 265 3.60 -9.49 5.01
N TYR A 266 2.40 -9.68 4.46
CA TYR A 266 1.82 -8.76 3.50
C TYR A 266 1.60 -7.38 4.14
N SER A 267 1.08 -7.33 5.37
CA SER A 267 0.89 -6.07 6.08
C SER A 267 2.22 -5.37 6.37
N LEU A 268 3.24 -6.08 6.82
CA LEU A 268 4.59 -5.52 7.02
C LEU A 268 5.20 -4.99 5.71
N GLY A 269 5.04 -5.74 4.62
CA GLY A 269 5.50 -5.34 3.29
C GLY A 269 4.85 -4.05 2.80
N ALA A 270 3.56 -3.83 3.11
CA ALA A 270 2.85 -2.60 2.78
C ALA A 270 3.49 -1.36 3.43
N TYR A 271 3.96 -1.49 4.67
CA TYR A 271 4.58 -0.38 5.40
C TYR A 271 6.02 -0.08 4.99
N ILE A 272 6.73 -0.99 4.32
CA ILE A 272 8.13 -0.78 3.92
C ILE A 272 8.34 -0.74 2.40
N GLN A 273 7.27 -0.55 1.64
CA GLN A 273 7.30 -0.57 0.18
C GLN A 273 8.37 0.36 -0.45
N PRO A 274 8.58 1.61 0.01
CA PRO A 274 9.64 2.46 -0.54
C PRO A 274 11.06 1.92 -0.31
N LEU A 275 11.30 1.23 0.81
CA LEU A 275 12.60 0.60 1.07
C LEU A 275 12.81 -0.63 0.18
N LEU A 276 11.74 -1.40 -0.08
CA LEU A 276 11.80 -2.48 -1.07
C LEU A 276 12.14 -1.92 -2.46
N SER A 277 11.52 -0.81 -2.85
CA SER A 277 11.81 -0.15 -4.13
C SER A 277 13.25 0.38 -4.20
N GLU A 278 13.79 0.94 -3.14
CA GLU A 278 15.20 1.39 -3.06
C GLU A 278 16.18 0.20 -3.15
N ALA A 279 15.75 -0.99 -2.72
CA ALA A 279 16.50 -2.24 -2.86
C ALA A 279 16.29 -2.93 -4.23
N ASP A 280 15.67 -2.27 -5.21
CA ASP A 280 15.30 -2.82 -6.52
C ASP A 280 14.33 -4.04 -6.43
N ILE A 281 13.52 -4.11 -5.36
CA ILE A 281 12.53 -5.15 -5.15
C ILE A 281 11.14 -4.60 -5.49
N PRO A 282 10.35 -5.31 -6.32
CA PRO A 282 9.05 -4.80 -6.76
C PRO A 282 7.98 -4.71 -5.67
N GLY A 283 8.20 -5.31 -4.50
CA GLY A 283 7.19 -5.47 -3.45
C GLY A 283 6.09 -6.47 -3.83
N PHE A 284 5.07 -6.58 -2.99
CA PHE A 284 3.87 -7.36 -3.32
C PHE A 284 3.01 -6.59 -4.33
N ARG A 285 3.30 -6.66 -5.59
CA ARG A 285 2.46 -6.04 -6.64
C ARG A 285 1.14 -6.81 -6.84
N SER A 286 0.47 -7.10 -5.74
CA SER A 286 -0.74 -7.92 -5.66
C SER A 286 -1.68 -7.36 -4.60
N VAL A 287 -2.99 -7.56 -4.80
CA VAL A 287 -4.01 -7.35 -3.75
C VAL A 287 -4.12 -8.64 -2.94
N LEU A 288 -4.28 -8.53 -1.63
CA LEU A 288 -4.60 -9.67 -0.77
C LEU A 288 -6.12 -9.78 -0.60
N PHE A 289 -6.72 -10.81 -1.18
CA PHE A 289 -8.16 -11.07 -1.07
C PHE A 289 -8.46 -12.03 0.09
N LEU A 290 -9.40 -11.63 0.95
CA LEU A 290 -10.02 -12.48 1.96
C LEU A 290 -11.41 -12.86 1.45
N VAL A 291 -11.55 -14.08 0.99
CA VAL A 291 -12.79 -14.60 0.40
C VAL A 291 -13.43 -15.64 1.33
N GLY A 292 -14.74 -15.71 1.39
CA GLY A 292 -15.46 -16.69 2.20
C GLY A 292 -16.87 -16.26 2.53
N GLU A 293 -17.62 -17.10 3.17
CA GLU A 293 -19.02 -16.87 3.50
C GLU A 293 -19.25 -15.62 4.36
N THR A 294 -20.48 -15.07 4.26
CA THR A 294 -20.93 -13.99 5.14
C THR A 294 -20.72 -14.37 6.60
N GLN A 295 -20.36 -13.39 7.43
CA GLN A 295 -20.10 -13.58 8.86
C GLN A 295 -18.88 -14.46 9.21
N SER A 296 -17.98 -14.79 8.28
CA SER A 296 -16.75 -15.52 8.59
C SER A 296 -15.72 -14.71 9.42
N GLY A 297 -15.89 -13.39 9.60
CA GLY A 297 -14.99 -12.52 10.35
C GLY A 297 -13.94 -11.79 9.50
N LYS A 298 -14.04 -11.85 8.16
CA LYS A 298 -13.11 -11.23 7.20
C LYS A 298 -12.89 -9.75 7.46
N THR A 299 -13.98 -8.98 7.44
CA THR A 299 -13.94 -7.52 7.62
C THR A 299 -13.37 -7.15 8.98
N THR A 300 -13.82 -7.80 10.05
CA THR A 300 -13.31 -7.54 11.42
C THR A 300 -11.81 -7.80 11.52
N LEU A 301 -11.31 -8.89 10.93
CA LEU A 301 -9.89 -9.20 10.89
C LEU A 301 -9.12 -8.15 10.08
N ALA A 302 -9.58 -7.84 8.85
CA ALA A 302 -8.95 -6.83 8.00
C ALA A 302 -8.92 -5.45 8.67
N GLU A 303 -10.03 -4.99 9.25
CA GLU A 303 -10.11 -3.74 10.00
C GLU A 303 -9.15 -3.69 11.19
N SER A 304 -8.87 -4.84 11.82
CA SER A 304 -7.93 -4.89 12.94
C SER A 304 -6.48 -4.61 12.54
N LEU A 305 -6.14 -4.81 11.26
CA LEU A 305 -4.80 -4.60 10.71
C LEU A 305 -4.63 -3.22 10.04
N VAL A 306 -5.71 -2.54 9.69
CA VAL A 306 -5.73 -1.34 8.88
C VAL A 306 -5.95 -0.08 9.72
N GLY A 307 -5.37 1.06 9.31
CA GLY A 307 -5.64 2.39 9.88
C GLY A 307 -5.12 2.61 11.29
N CYS A 308 -4.24 1.74 11.80
CA CYS A 308 -3.79 1.79 13.19
C CYS A 308 -2.76 2.88 13.50
N LEU A 309 -2.05 3.44 12.50
CA LEU A 309 -1.04 4.48 12.71
C LEU A 309 -1.61 5.91 12.72
N LEU A 310 -2.85 6.10 12.31
CA LEU A 310 -3.51 7.40 12.25
C LEU A 310 -4.52 7.56 13.37
N GLU A 311 -4.70 8.78 13.88
CA GLU A 311 -5.73 9.08 14.88
C GLU A 311 -7.16 8.85 14.34
N LYS A 312 -7.36 9.03 13.02
CA LYS A 312 -8.62 8.76 12.33
C LYS A 312 -8.56 7.41 11.62
N SER A 313 -8.86 6.34 12.31
CA SER A 313 -8.76 4.96 11.84
C SER A 313 -9.54 4.60 10.57
N LYS A 314 -10.51 5.42 10.15
CA LYS A 314 -11.36 5.16 8.97
C LYS A 314 -10.83 5.75 7.66
N VAL A 315 -9.71 6.46 7.66
CA VAL A 315 -9.14 7.08 6.44
C VAL A 315 -8.65 6.01 5.44
N ASP A 316 -8.21 4.87 5.94
CA ASP A 316 -7.64 3.78 5.13
C ASP A 316 -8.69 2.68 4.81
N ILE A 317 -9.99 2.97 4.96
CA ILE A 317 -11.08 2.03 4.69
C ILE A 317 -12.00 2.59 3.63
N THR A 318 -12.30 1.80 2.59
CA THR A 318 -13.27 2.10 1.55
C THR A 318 -14.06 0.84 1.19
N SER A 319 -15.02 0.94 0.28
CA SER A 319 -15.84 -0.18 -0.15
C SER A 319 -15.91 -0.24 -1.68
N PHE A 320 -16.12 -1.44 -2.22
CA PHE A 320 -16.46 -1.62 -3.64
C PHE A 320 -17.77 -0.94 -4.05
N GLN A 321 -18.64 -0.58 -3.09
CA GLN A 321 -19.83 0.22 -3.33
C GLN A 321 -19.50 1.68 -3.67
N SER A 322 -18.32 2.17 -3.28
CA SER A 322 -17.86 3.53 -3.57
C SER A 322 -17.58 3.70 -5.06
N THR A 323 -17.63 4.94 -5.54
CA THR A 323 -17.18 5.26 -6.91
C THR A 323 -15.68 5.01 -7.03
N PHE A 324 -15.21 4.60 -8.21
CA PHE A 324 -13.79 4.32 -8.40
C PHE A 324 -12.88 5.53 -8.11
N PRO A 325 -13.24 6.80 -8.46
CA PRO A 325 -12.46 7.97 -8.04
C PRO A 325 -12.34 8.12 -6.52
N ALA A 326 -13.39 7.79 -5.75
CA ALA A 326 -13.33 7.83 -4.28
C ALA A 326 -12.38 6.75 -3.73
N ILE A 327 -12.36 5.56 -4.34
CA ILE A 327 -11.39 4.52 -4.02
C ILE A 327 -9.96 5.02 -4.31
N GLU A 328 -9.72 5.63 -5.49
CA GLU A 328 -8.41 6.20 -5.83
C GLU A 328 -7.94 7.28 -4.84
N ASP A 329 -8.84 8.10 -4.31
CA ASP A 329 -8.49 9.13 -3.33
C ASP A 329 -8.05 8.51 -1.99
N VAL A 330 -8.65 7.37 -1.59
CA VAL A 330 -8.19 6.60 -0.41
C VAL A 330 -6.80 6.02 -0.66
N PHE A 331 -6.53 5.48 -1.85
CA PHE A 331 -5.20 4.98 -2.23
C PHE A 331 -4.15 6.10 -2.23
N GLU A 332 -4.49 7.27 -2.77
CA GLU A 332 -3.57 8.42 -2.80
C GLU A 332 -3.17 8.88 -1.39
N LYS A 333 -4.14 8.92 -0.48
CA LYS A 333 -3.95 9.31 0.93
C LYS A 333 -3.36 8.19 1.79
N GLY A 334 -3.63 6.93 1.42
CA GLY A 334 -3.20 5.72 2.13
C GLY A 334 -1.79 5.24 1.79
N ARG A 335 -0.94 6.09 1.25
CA ARG A 335 0.42 5.78 0.84
C ARG A 335 1.25 5.17 1.97
N ASP A 336 2.05 4.16 1.62
CA ASP A 336 2.95 3.41 2.53
C ASP A 336 2.24 2.80 3.74
N ARG A 337 0.95 2.45 3.52
CA ARG A 337 0.09 1.82 4.52
C ARG A 337 -0.72 0.70 3.92
N LEU A 338 -1.41 0.01 4.77
CA LEU A 338 -2.37 -1.02 4.42
C LEU A 338 -3.77 -0.41 4.31
N ILE A 339 -4.44 -0.62 3.17
CA ILE A 339 -5.79 -0.14 2.89
C ILE A 339 -6.76 -1.32 2.90
N LEU A 340 -7.98 -1.11 3.39
CA LEU A 340 -9.09 -2.04 3.27
C LEU A 340 -10.07 -1.56 2.18
N VAL A 341 -10.36 -2.45 1.23
CA VAL A 341 -11.48 -2.30 0.28
C VAL A 341 -12.49 -3.40 0.58
N ASP A 342 -13.57 -3.03 1.26
CA ASP A 342 -14.53 -3.97 1.81
C ASP A 342 -15.68 -4.27 0.85
N ASP A 343 -16.33 -5.44 1.04
CA ASP A 343 -17.61 -5.81 0.45
C ASP A 343 -17.60 -5.98 -1.07
N LEU A 344 -16.72 -6.85 -1.57
CA LEU A 344 -16.82 -7.38 -2.93
C LEU A 344 -17.94 -8.42 -2.97
N TYR A 345 -19.14 -7.98 -3.31
CA TYR A 345 -20.33 -8.80 -3.33
C TYR A 345 -21.05 -8.71 -4.69
N PRO A 346 -20.93 -9.72 -5.56
CA PRO A 346 -21.71 -9.81 -6.80
C PRO A 346 -23.19 -9.99 -6.48
N LYS A 347 -24.06 -9.17 -7.09
CA LYS A 347 -25.51 -9.19 -6.84
C LYS A 347 -26.28 -10.12 -7.78
N GLY A 348 -25.59 -10.89 -8.61
CA GLY A 348 -26.21 -11.75 -9.63
C GLY A 348 -26.93 -10.99 -10.74
N LYS A 349 -26.62 -9.68 -10.89
CA LYS A 349 -27.14 -8.83 -11.96
C LYS A 349 -25.99 -8.48 -12.92
N GLN A 350 -26.04 -9.01 -14.13
CA GLN A 350 -24.97 -8.96 -15.12
C GLN A 350 -24.27 -7.60 -15.29
N GLY A 351 -24.99 -6.47 -15.23
CA GLY A 351 -24.38 -5.13 -15.34
C GLY A 351 -23.65 -4.68 -14.07
N VAL A 352 -24.16 -5.05 -12.90
CA VAL A 352 -23.58 -4.67 -11.60
C VAL A 352 -22.35 -5.51 -11.31
N ASP A 353 -22.39 -6.80 -11.62
CA ASP A 353 -21.28 -7.70 -11.38
C ASP A 353 -20.06 -7.32 -12.25
N LYS A 354 -20.29 -6.88 -13.49
CA LYS A 354 -19.27 -6.34 -14.36
C LYS A 354 -18.62 -5.07 -13.80
N GLU A 355 -19.40 -4.18 -13.18
CA GLU A 355 -18.86 -2.97 -12.53
C GLU A 355 -17.93 -3.33 -11.35
N PHE A 356 -18.30 -4.30 -10.52
CA PHE A 356 -17.47 -4.78 -9.42
C PHE A 356 -16.17 -5.43 -9.92
N GLU A 357 -16.26 -6.25 -10.96
CA GLU A 357 -15.10 -6.85 -11.62
C GLU A 357 -14.15 -5.79 -12.19
N GLU A 358 -14.69 -4.77 -12.86
CA GLU A 358 -13.90 -3.64 -13.36
C GLU A 358 -13.21 -2.87 -12.23
N LYS A 359 -13.88 -2.63 -11.11
CA LYS A 359 -13.30 -2.00 -9.93
C LYS A 359 -12.18 -2.85 -9.34
N ALA A 360 -12.39 -4.14 -9.14
CA ALA A 360 -11.38 -5.07 -8.64
C ALA A 360 -10.16 -5.13 -9.58
N THR A 361 -10.39 -5.24 -10.89
CA THR A 361 -9.33 -5.25 -11.90
C THR A 361 -8.52 -3.94 -11.92
N ASN A 362 -9.20 -2.80 -11.81
CA ASN A 362 -8.53 -1.50 -11.77
C ASN A 362 -7.70 -1.32 -10.48
N MET A 363 -8.21 -1.77 -9.33
CA MET A 363 -7.48 -1.78 -8.06
C MET A 363 -6.21 -2.66 -8.16
N ILE A 364 -6.34 -3.86 -8.72
CA ILE A 364 -5.23 -4.78 -8.96
C ILE A 364 -4.16 -4.12 -9.87
N ARG A 365 -4.57 -3.35 -10.87
CA ARG A 365 -3.64 -2.62 -11.74
C ARG A 365 -2.93 -1.48 -11.00
N ILE A 366 -3.62 -0.72 -10.15
CA ILE A 366 -3.01 0.33 -9.34
C ILE A 366 -1.85 -0.25 -8.52
N LEU A 367 -2.09 -1.35 -7.80
CA LEU A 367 -1.06 -2.02 -7.01
C LEU A 367 0.02 -2.66 -7.88
N GLY A 368 -0.39 -3.35 -8.96
CA GLY A 368 0.53 -4.03 -9.88
C GLY A 368 1.51 -3.11 -10.59
N ASP A 369 1.06 -1.90 -10.92
CA ASP A 369 1.82 -0.91 -11.68
C ASP A 369 2.30 0.24 -10.79
N SER A 370 1.92 0.26 -9.51
CA SER A 370 2.21 1.32 -8.53
C SER A 370 1.82 2.72 -9.02
N LYS A 371 0.77 2.80 -9.86
CA LYS A 371 0.38 4.03 -10.54
C LYS A 371 -1.13 4.23 -10.48
N LEU A 372 -1.56 5.41 -10.04
CA LEU A 372 -2.93 5.88 -10.14
C LEU A 372 -3.22 6.41 -11.55
N ARG A 373 -4.51 6.49 -11.91
CA ARG A 373 -4.90 7.05 -13.22
C ARG A 373 -4.47 8.51 -13.36
N ASP A 374 -4.01 8.89 -14.55
CA ASP A 374 -3.68 10.27 -14.86
C ASP A 374 -4.95 11.15 -14.79
N LYS A 375 -4.89 12.22 -14.00
CA LYS A 375 -5.97 13.24 -13.95
C LYS A 375 -5.58 14.43 -14.82
N LYS A 376 -6.59 15.07 -15.42
CA LYS A 376 -6.43 16.35 -16.11
C LYS A 376 -6.81 17.48 -15.17
N GLY A 377 -5.96 18.46 -15.03
CA GLY A 377 -6.22 19.67 -14.30
C GLY A 377 -7.08 20.68 -15.09
N PRO A 378 -7.34 21.85 -14.50
CA PRO A 378 -8.01 22.94 -15.20
C PRO A 378 -7.35 23.26 -16.55
N LEU A 379 -8.15 23.61 -17.54
CA LEU A 379 -7.70 23.89 -18.92
C LEU A 379 -7.04 22.70 -19.64
N GLY A 380 -7.31 21.45 -19.19
CA GLY A 380 -6.81 20.24 -19.85
C GLY A 380 -5.31 19.95 -19.64
N LYS A 381 -4.62 20.70 -18.78
CA LYS A 381 -3.22 20.43 -18.43
C LYS A 381 -3.10 19.07 -17.73
N LYS A 382 -2.14 18.25 -18.16
CA LYS A 382 -1.84 16.97 -17.49
C LYS A 382 -1.29 17.27 -16.09
N LEU A 383 -1.91 16.71 -15.06
CA LEU A 383 -1.38 16.76 -13.70
C LEU A 383 -0.19 15.79 -13.56
N PRO A 384 0.70 15.99 -12.58
CA PRO A 384 1.77 15.04 -12.29
C PRO A 384 1.23 13.63 -12.11
N THR A 385 1.98 12.64 -12.57
CA THR A 385 1.63 11.23 -12.38
C THR A 385 1.65 10.93 -10.88
N ARG A 386 0.55 10.35 -10.39
CA ARG A 386 0.41 9.97 -8.97
C ARG A 386 0.79 8.51 -8.80
N HIS A 387 1.63 8.23 -7.83
CA HIS A 387 2.05 6.88 -7.52
C HIS A 387 1.43 6.42 -6.21
N TYR A 388 1.11 5.12 -6.14
CA TYR A 388 0.71 4.45 -4.92
C TYR A 388 1.78 3.47 -4.49
N THR A 389 2.16 3.57 -3.23
CA THR A 389 3.04 2.64 -2.54
C THR A 389 2.32 2.18 -1.27
N GLY A 390 2.31 0.86 -1.02
CA GLY A 390 1.57 0.29 0.09
C GLY A 390 0.94 -1.05 -0.29
N GLY A 391 -0.04 -1.50 0.47
CA GLY A 391 -0.78 -2.74 0.24
C GLY A 391 -2.28 -2.55 0.38
N ALA A 392 -3.07 -3.44 -0.23
CA ALA A 392 -4.51 -3.46 -0.04
C ALA A 392 -5.02 -4.86 0.30
N ILE A 393 -5.86 -4.93 1.32
CA ILE A 393 -6.69 -6.09 1.62
C ILE A 393 -8.07 -5.82 1.02
N ALA A 394 -8.58 -6.77 0.25
CA ALA A 394 -9.96 -6.76 -0.24
C ALA A 394 -10.75 -7.88 0.43
N THR A 395 -11.98 -7.62 0.85
CA THR A 395 -12.84 -8.65 1.42
C THR A 395 -14.02 -8.91 0.50
N GLY A 396 -14.47 -10.15 0.42
CA GLY A 396 -15.61 -10.51 -0.42
C GLY A 396 -16.15 -11.90 -0.12
N GLU A 397 -17.31 -12.22 -0.69
CA GLU A 397 -17.84 -13.57 -0.65
C GLU A 397 -17.27 -14.43 -1.77
N ILE A 398 -17.00 -13.81 -2.91
CA ILE A 398 -16.48 -14.45 -4.12
C ILE A 398 -15.32 -13.60 -4.66
N LEU A 399 -14.35 -14.28 -5.28
CA LEU A 399 -13.19 -13.62 -5.88
C LEU A 399 -13.53 -13.07 -7.26
N GLY A 400 -14.29 -12.27 -7.56
CA GLY A 400 -14.73 -11.73 -8.83
C GLY A 400 -13.66 -11.32 -9.86
N LEU A 401 -12.82 -12.24 -10.29
CA LEU A 401 -11.75 -12.00 -11.27
C LEU A 401 -11.95 -12.88 -12.50
N SER A 402 -11.89 -12.31 -13.70
CA SER A 402 -12.13 -13.00 -14.96
C SER A 402 -10.88 -13.28 -15.79
N THR A 403 -9.72 -12.76 -15.42
CA THR A 403 -8.50 -12.91 -16.22
C THR A 403 -7.35 -13.53 -15.43
N LEU A 404 -6.59 -14.41 -16.08
CA LEU A 404 -5.36 -14.98 -15.52
C LEU A 404 -4.37 -13.91 -15.06
N SER A 405 -4.33 -12.78 -15.77
CA SER A 405 -3.49 -11.63 -15.39
C SER A 405 -3.92 -10.98 -14.07
N SER A 406 -5.22 -10.99 -13.76
CA SER A 406 -5.74 -10.51 -12.47
C SER A 406 -5.44 -11.50 -11.35
N TYR A 407 -5.62 -12.80 -11.60
CA TYR A 407 -5.22 -13.85 -10.65
C TYR A 407 -3.73 -13.79 -10.31
N ALA A 408 -2.87 -13.59 -11.33
CA ALA A 408 -1.42 -13.47 -11.13
C ALA A 408 -0.98 -12.24 -10.29
N ARG A 409 -1.89 -11.28 -10.08
CA ARG A 409 -1.69 -10.08 -9.26
C ARG A 409 -2.53 -10.12 -7.98
N SER A 410 -2.99 -11.29 -7.58
CA SER A 410 -3.80 -11.49 -6.40
C SER A 410 -3.17 -12.55 -5.50
N LEU A 411 -3.16 -12.28 -4.21
CA LEU A 411 -2.92 -13.29 -3.18
C LEU A 411 -4.27 -13.59 -2.56
N VAL A 412 -4.67 -14.86 -2.53
CA VAL A 412 -6.03 -15.24 -2.13
C VAL A 412 -5.98 -16.08 -0.86
N ILE A 413 -6.82 -15.75 0.08
CA ILE A 413 -7.10 -16.52 1.28
C ILE A 413 -8.58 -16.90 1.24
N GLU A 414 -8.87 -18.17 1.00
CA GLU A 414 -10.22 -18.71 1.04
C GLU A 414 -10.52 -19.20 2.45
N LEU A 415 -11.25 -18.38 3.19
CA LEU A 415 -11.57 -18.64 4.59
C LEU A 415 -12.72 -19.63 4.71
N GLN A 416 -12.44 -20.75 5.36
CA GLN A 416 -13.44 -21.74 5.75
C GLN A 416 -14.02 -21.43 7.14
N PRO A 417 -15.23 -21.93 7.45
CA PRO A 417 -15.78 -21.82 8.79
C PRO A 417 -14.79 -22.36 9.84
N GLY A 418 -14.40 -21.51 10.80
CA GLY A 418 -13.47 -21.85 11.86
C GLY A 418 -12.01 -21.44 11.64
N ASP A 419 -11.60 -20.98 10.45
CA ASP A 419 -10.25 -20.44 10.21
C ASP A 419 -9.98 -19.15 11.01
N ILE A 420 -11.03 -18.37 11.25
CA ILE A 420 -10.98 -17.19 12.11
C ILE A 420 -11.69 -17.52 13.44
N CYS A 421 -10.95 -17.41 14.53
CA CYS A 421 -11.49 -17.49 15.88
C CYS A 421 -12.11 -16.15 16.26
N LYS A 422 -13.45 -16.11 16.36
CA LYS A 422 -14.21 -14.90 16.69
C LYS A 422 -14.24 -14.59 18.19
N GLU A 423 -13.67 -15.48 19.01
CA GLU A 423 -13.62 -15.35 20.44
C GLU A 423 -12.70 -14.20 20.87
N ASP A 424 -12.50 -14.03 22.16
CA ASP A 424 -11.85 -12.89 22.83
C ASP A 424 -10.67 -12.23 22.07
N SER A 425 -9.87 -13.00 21.35
CA SER A 425 -8.65 -12.49 20.70
C SER A 425 -8.95 -11.54 19.53
N LEU A 426 -9.83 -11.92 18.60
CA LEU A 426 -10.22 -11.05 17.48
C LEU A 426 -11.00 -9.84 17.99
N TRP A 427 -11.83 -10.06 19.00
CA TRP A 427 -12.61 -9.00 19.61
C TRP A 427 -11.71 -7.96 20.30
N THR A 428 -10.65 -8.42 20.98
CA THR A 428 -9.62 -7.56 21.56
C THR A 428 -8.90 -6.75 20.49
N LEU A 429 -8.44 -7.38 19.40
CA LEU A 429 -7.78 -6.70 18.28
C LEU A 429 -8.68 -5.64 17.63
N SER A 430 -9.98 -5.93 17.47
CA SER A 430 -10.90 -5.01 16.81
C SER A 430 -11.22 -3.78 17.67
N ARG A 431 -11.24 -3.94 19.00
CA ARG A 431 -11.56 -2.87 19.96
C ARG A 431 -10.35 -2.03 20.34
N ASP A 432 -9.21 -2.67 20.57
CA ASP A 432 -8.00 -1.97 20.97
C ASP A 432 -7.02 -1.80 19.82
N LYS A 433 -7.23 -0.74 19.05
CA LYS A 433 -6.34 -0.36 17.94
C LYS A 433 -4.92 -0.02 18.38
N THR A 434 -4.69 0.22 19.69
CA THR A 434 -3.36 0.54 20.21
C THR A 434 -2.42 -0.65 20.14
N LEU A 435 -2.93 -1.88 20.11
CA LEU A 435 -2.14 -3.09 19.98
C LEU A 435 -1.45 -3.13 18.59
N ALA A 436 -2.24 -3.04 17.52
CA ALA A 436 -1.72 -2.99 16.17
C ALA A 436 -0.85 -1.74 15.93
N LYS A 437 -1.26 -0.57 16.45
CA LYS A 437 -0.46 0.65 16.40
C LYS A 437 0.93 0.43 16.98
N SER A 438 1.02 -0.14 18.18
CA SER A 438 2.29 -0.37 18.88
C SER A 438 3.18 -1.35 18.12
N PHE A 439 2.60 -2.41 17.55
CA PHE A 439 3.33 -3.40 16.77
C PHE A 439 3.94 -2.79 15.49
N TYR A 440 3.12 -2.11 14.67
CA TYR A 440 3.63 -1.48 13.44
C TYR A 440 4.57 -0.32 13.74
N SER A 441 4.32 0.46 14.78
CA SER A 441 5.23 1.53 15.23
C SER A 441 6.59 0.98 15.62
N ALA A 442 6.62 -0.13 16.37
CA ALA A 442 7.86 -0.79 16.77
C ALA A 442 8.64 -1.29 15.54
N PHE A 443 7.96 -1.94 14.59
CA PHE A 443 8.59 -2.43 13.36
C PHE A 443 9.14 -1.29 12.50
N ILE A 444 8.36 -0.24 12.25
CA ILE A 444 8.78 0.92 11.46
C ILE A 444 9.99 1.63 12.11
N ARG A 445 9.95 1.84 13.44
CA ARG A 445 11.09 2.43 14.18
C ARG A 445 12.34 1.57 14.10
N TRP A 446 12.19 0.25 14.20
CA TRP A 446 13.30 -0.67 14.03
C TRP A 446 13.92 -0.56 12.63
N ILE A 447 13.07 -0.47 11.57
CA ILE A 447 13.50 -0.25 10.19
C ILE A 447 14.19 1.13 10.04
N GLU A 448 13.59 2.23 10.54
CA GLU A 448 14.19 3.58 10.47
C GLU A 448 15.62 3.59 11.02
N ASN A 449 15.84 2.95 12.15
CA ASN A 449 17.14 2.91 12.80
C ASN A 449 18.18 2.08 12.04
N LYS A 450 17.77 1.15 11.19
CA LYS A 450 18.63 0.19 10.47
C LYS A 450 18.51 0.27 8.95
N GLN A 451 17.86 1.31 8.41
CA GLN A 451 17.39 1.37 7.03
C GLN A 451 18.46 1.08 5.97
N GLN A 452 19.65 1.67 6.08
CA GLN A 452 20.71 1.46 5.08
C GLN A 452 21.13 -0.02 5.02
N GLY A 453 21.27 -0.63 6.17
CA GLY A 453 21.61 -2.01 6.27
C GLY A 453 20.51 -2.95 5.79
N VAL A 454 19.29 -2.63 6.11
CA VAL A 454 18.12 -3.39 5.64
C VAL A 454 18.01 -3.31 4.12
N ILE A 455 18.16 -2.13 3.52
CA ILE A 455 18.10 -1.95 2.06
C ILE A 455 19.19 -2.77 1.36
N LEU A 456 20.43 -2.70 1.83
CA LEU A 456 21.54 -3.45 1.24
C LEU A 456 21.31 -4.95 1.35
N TRP A 457 20.94 -5.43 2.54
CA TRP A 457 20.66 -6.84 2.78
C TRP A 457 19.50 -7.35 1.90
N LEU A 458 18.41 -6.58 1.79
CA LEU A 458 17.27 -6.90 0.93
C LEU A 458 17.71 -7.08 -0.52
N LYS A 459 18.47 -6.12 -1.07
CA LYS A 459 18.97 -6.14 -2.44
C LYS A 459 19.82 -7.38 -2.74
N GLU A 460 20.77 -7.68 -1.88
CA GLU A 460 21.66 -8.83 -2.03
C GLU A 460 20.90 -10.15 -1.91
N SER A 461 20.06 -10.29 -0.87
CA SER A 461 19.32 -11.52 -0.62
C SER A 461 18.26 -11.80 -1.69
N PHE A 462 17.60 -10.76 -2.22
CA PHE A 462 16.63 -10.93 -3.32
C PHE A 462 17.32 -11.39 -4.61
N THR A 463 18.49 -10.83 -4.91
CA THR A 463 19.29 -11.23 -6.07
C THR A 463 19.72 -12.70 -5.95
N GLU A 464 20.15 -13.11 -4.76
CA GLU A 464 20.53 -14.49 -4.48
C GLU A 464 19.33 -15.45 -4.64
N LEU A 465 18.18 -15.11 -4.05
CA LEU A 465 16.96 -15.93 -4.19
C LEU A 465 16.47 -16.04 -5.65
N ARG A 466 16.70 -15.04 -6.47
CA ARG A 466 16.39 -15.11 -7.91
C ARG A 466 17.34 -16.02 -8.68
N SER A 467 18.62 -16.03 -8.30
CA SER A 467 19.63 -16.83 -9.00
C SER A 467 19.59 -18.32 -8.63
N THR A 468 19.16 -18.65 -7.41
CA THR A 468 19.19 -20.03 -6.87
C THR A 468 17.83 -20.74 -6.96
N GLY A 469 16.74 -20.02 -7.17
CA GLY A 469 15.38 -20.58 -7.13
C GLY A 469 14.99 -21.30 -8.42
N ASN A 470 14.82 -22.62 -8.34
CA ASN A 470 14.29 -23.49 -9.41
C ASN A 470 12.78 -23.74 -9.28
N ASP A 471 12.06 -22.98 -8.44
CA ASP A 471 10.64 -23.18 -8.24
C ASP A 471 9.86 -22.90 -9.54
N SER A 472 9.18 -23.91 -10.07
CA SER A 472 8.28 -23.76 -11.20
C SER A 472 6.90 -23.33 -10.69
N PHE A 473 6.60 -22.03 -10.77
CA PHE A 473 5.29 -21.50 -10.47
C PHE A 473 4.53 -21.18 -11.77
N ALA A 474 3.21 -21.27 -11.71
CA ALA A 474 2.32 -20.87 -12.80
C ALA A 474 2.51 -19.39 -13.22
N SER A 475 3.05 -18.55 -12.32
CA SER A 475 3.33 -17.15 -12.59
C SER A 475 4.67 -16.69 -11.99
N PRO A 476 5.51 -15.98 -12.78
CA PRO A 476 6.70 -15.32 -12.25
C PRO A 476 6.39 -14.28 -11.14
N ARG A 477 5.20 -13.67 -11.16
CA ARG A 477 4.77 -12.72 -10.12
C ARG A 477 4.51 -13.41 -8.80
N LEU A 478 3.87 -14.58 -8.82
CA LEU A 478 3.63 -15.38 -7.62
C LEU A 478 4.97 -15.87 -7.04
N GLN A 479 5.92 -16.24 -7.90
CA GLN A 479 7.25 -16.62 -7.49
C GLN A 479 8.00 -15.45 -6.83
N ASP A 480 7.95 -14.24 -7.38
CA ASP A 480 8.55 -13.06 -6.75
C ASP A 480 7.84 -12.70 -5.44
N SER A 481 6.51 -12.85 -5.35
CA SER A 481 5.77 -12.67 -4.10
C SER A 481 6.24 -13.66 -3.01
N LYS A 482 6.52 -14.91 -3.36
CA LYS A 482 7.11 -15.90 -2.43
C LYS A 482 8.49 -15.45 -1.95
N ARG A 483 9.36 -14.99 -2.85
CA ARG A 483 10.70 -14.50 -2.51
C ARG A 483 10.65 -13.32 -1.56
N ILE A 484 9.75 -12.35 -1.84
CA ILE A 484 9.53 -11.19 -0.99
C ILE A 484 9.03 -11.63 0.40
N ALA A 485 8.06 -12.53 0.46
CA ALA A 485 7.55 -13.05 1.72
C ALA A 485 8.64 -13.75 2.55
N ILE A 486 9.56 -14.50 1.92
CA ILE A 486 10.71 -15.10 2.58
C ILE A 486 11.61 -14.04 3.22
N LEU A 487 11.91 -12.94 2.49
CA LEU A 487 12.72 -11.85 3.02
C LEU A 487 12.02 -11.12 4.16
N LEU A 488 10.72 -10.88 4.03
CA LEU A 488 9.93 -10.26 5.09
C LEU A 488 9.83 -11.14 6.33
N LEU A 489 9.75 -12.47 6.17
CA LEU A 489 9.78 -13.40 7.30
C LEU A 489 11.12 -13.30 8.04
N ALA A 490 12.23 -13.25 7.32
CA ALA A 490 13.56 -13.10 7.92
C ALA A 490 13.71 -11.73 8.63
N LEU A 491 13.23 -10.64 8.02
CA LEU A 491 13.21 -9.32 8.66
C LEU A 491 12.34 -9.31 9.91
N PHE A 492 11.17 -9.91 9.85
CA PHE A 492 10.26 -10.02 10.98
C PHE A 492 10.88 -10.81 12.14
N GLN A 493 11.51 -11.95 11.85
CA GLN A 493 12.20 -12.75 12.86
C GLN A 493 13.36 -11.99 13.50
N GLN A 494 14.14 -11.25 12.71
CA GLN A 494 15.21 -10.41 13.23
C GLN A 494 14.68 -9.24 14.06
N PHE A 495 13.61 -8.58 13.61
CA PHE A 495 12.93 -7.55 14.38
C PHE A 495 12.45 -8.06 15.75
N CYS A 496 11.77 -9.22 15.76
CA CYS A 496 11.29 -9.80 17.01
C CYS A 496 12.45 -10.17 17.95
N LYS A 497 13.53 -10.74 17.41
CA LYS A 497 14.74 -11.06 18.19
C LYS A 497 15.35 -9.79 18.81
N ASP A 498 15.53 -8.72 18.03
CA ASP A 498 16.14 -7.47 18.50
C ASP A 498 15.25 -6.71 19.50
N SER A 499 13.94 -6.89 19.38
CA SER A 499 12.93 -6.23 20.22
C SER A 499 12.48 -7.06 21.42
N GLY A 500 12.99 -8.29 21.59
CA GLY A 500 12.61 -9.19 22.65
C GLY A 500 11.16 -9.72 22.55
N LEU A 501 10.58 -9.72 21.34
CA LEU A 501 9.22 -10.20 21.10
C LEU A 501 9.22 -11.70 20.85
N ALA A 502 8.33 -12.43 21.53
CA ALA A 502 8.13 -13.84 21.33
C ALA A 502 7.24 -14.10 20.10
N VAL A 503 7.70 -14.97 19.21
CA VAL A 503 6.96 -15.38 18.02
C VAL A 503 6.40 -16.78 18.22
N GLY A 504 5.07 -16.94 18.11
CA GLY A 504 4.45 -18.26 18.12
C GLY A 504 4.79 -19.08 16.87
N GLY A 505 4.75 -20.41 16.96
CA GLY A 505 5.06 -21.33 15.86
C GLY A 505 4.19 -21.19 14.59
N ALA A 506 3.09 -20.45 14.68
CA ALA A 506 2.22 -20.17 13.55
C ALA A 506 2.91 -19.31 12.46
N ILE A 507 3.89 -18.48 12.82
CA ILE A 507 4.63 -17.63 11.88
C ILE A 507 5.95 -18.31 11.53
N SER A 508 5.88 -19.27 10.63
CA SER A 508 7.01 -20.14 10.27
C SER A 508 7.22 -20.21 8.75
N ARG A 509 8.38 -20.72 8.35
CA ARG A 509 8.72 -20.95 6.95
C ARG A 509 7.82 -22.02 6.33
N ASP A 510 7.55 -23.09 7.05
CA ASP A 510 6.71 -24.19 6.56
C ASP A 510 5.28 -23.71 6.28
N ALA A 511 4.71 -22.90 7.19
CA ALA A 511 3.39 -22.29 6.99
C ALA A 511 3.36 -21.40 5.75
N LEU A 512 4.45 -20.66 5.49
CA LEU A 512 4.58 -19.80 4.31
C LEU A 512 4.67 -20.64 3.02
N ASP A 513 5.48 -21.68 3.01
CA ASP A 513 5.60 -22.57 1.86
C ASP A 513 4.28 -23.28 1.55
N GLN A 514 3.53 -23.73 2.56
CA GLN A 514 2.19 -24.30 2.41
C GLN A 514 1.19 -23.30 1.79
N TYR A 515 1.27 -22.02 2.16
CA TYR A 515 0.45 -21.00 1.52
C TYR A 515 0.75 -20.91 0.02
N PHE A 516 2.04 -20.80 -0.36
CA PHE A 516 2.41 -20.63 -1.77
C PHE A 516 2.17 -21.88 -2.62
N ILE A 517 2.23 -23.08 -2.05
CA ILE A 517 1.81 -24.32 -2.73
C ILE A 517 0.32 -24.24 -3.08
N LYS A 518 -0.53 -23.87 -2.11
CA LYS A 518 -1.98 -23.70 -2.35
C LYS A 518 -2.26 -22.58 -3.34
N ALA A 519 -1.59 -21.43 -3.23
CA ALA A 519 -1.77 -20.30 -4.13
C ALA A 519 -1.37 -20.66 -5.58
N ASN A 520 -0.34 -21.47 -5.76
CA ASN A 520 0.06 -21.95 -7.08
C ASN A 520 -0.99 -22.91 -7.66
N ALA A 521 -1.44 -23.90 -6.89
CA ALA A 521 -2.50 -24.82 -7.29
C ALA A 521 -3.81 -24.07 -7.62
N PHE A 522 -4.15 -23.06 -6.84
CA PHE A 522 -5.29 -22.20 -7.13
C PHE A 522 -5.13 -21.48 -8.48
N MET A 523 -3.97 -20.91 -8.78
CA MET A 523 -3.71 -20.29 -10.08
C MET A 523 -3.79 -21.27 -11.24
N GLU A 524 -3.22 -22.47 -11.08
CA GLU A 524 -3.27 -23.52 -12.09
C GLU A 524 -4.72 -23.94 -12.39
N SER A 525 -5.56 -24.08 -11.36
CA SER A 525 -6.98 -24.45 -11.51
C SER A 525 -7.84 -23.35 -12.17
N HIS A 526 -7.35 -22.12 -12.29
CA HIS A 526 -8.04 -20.99 -12.93
C HIS A 526 -7.42 -20.61 -14.30
N THR A 527 -6.58 -21.46 -14.87
CA THR A 527 -6.17 -21.28 -16.27
C THR A 527 -7.36 -21.48 -17.21
N PRO A 528 -7.40 -20.79 -18.36
CA PRO A 528 -8.47 -20.98 -19.34
C PRO A 528 -8.65 -22.44 -19.76
N MET A 529 -7.56 -23.19 -19.85
CA MET A 529 -7.57 -24.61 -20.15
C MET A 529 -8.30 -25.41 -19.04
N GLU A 530 -7.90 -25.23 -17.78
CA GLU A 530 -8.46 -25.98 -16.66
C GLU A 530 -9.94 -25.65 -16.42
N ILE A 531 -10.34 -24.37 -16.61
CA ILE A 531 -11.73 -23.95 -16.56
C ILE A 531 -12.55 -24.70 -17.61
N PHE A 532 -12.05 -24.78 -18.85
CA PHE A 532 -12.72 -25.50 -19.93
C PHE A 532 -12.79 -27.00 -19.63
N CYS A 533 -11.69 -27.65 -19.26
CA CYS A 533 -11.63 -29.08 -18.97
C CYS A 533 -12.58 -29.46 -17.82
N ARG A 534 -12.58 -28.68 -16.74
CA ARG A 534 -13.48 -28.91 -15.59
C ARG A 534 -14.95 -28.78 -15.95
N ALA A 535 -15.31 -27.74 -16.71
CA ALA A 535 -16.69 -27.56 -17.16
C ALA A 535 -17.14 -28.69 -18.10
N LEU A 536 -16.27 -29.06 -19.05
CA LEU A 536 -16.56 -30.15 -19.99
C LEU A 536 -16.77 -31.47 -19.24
N ASP A 537 -15.93 -31.79 -18.28
CA ASP A 537 -16.05 -33.01 -17.45
C ASP A 537 -17.38 -33.07 -16.72
N ILE A 538 -17.78 -32.00 -16.03
CA ILE A 538 -19.02 -31.92 -15.28
C ILE A 538 -20.23 -32.01 -16.23
N LEU A 539 -20.21 -31.24 -17.33
CA LEU A 539 -21.32 -31.21 -18.27
C LEU A 539 -21.53 -32.54 -19.03
N ILE A 540 -20.46 -33.30 -19.26
CA ILE A 540 -20.55 -34.66 -19.82
C ILE A 540 -21.13 -35.62 -18.75
N SER A 541 -20.60 -35.53 -17.51
CA SER A 541 -21.07 -36.38 -16.40
C SER A 541 -22.54 -36.15 -16.04
N ASP A 542 -23.02 -34.90 -16.20
CA ASP A 542 -24.42 -34.51 -15.97
C ASP A 542 -25.35 -34.77 -17.20
N ASP A 543 -24.83 -35.42 -18.25
CA ASP A 543 -25.54 -35.63 -19.53
C ASP A 543 -26.04 -34.34 -20.22
N LYS A 544 -25.48 -33.19 -19.85
CA LYS A 544 -25.77 -31.88 -20.47
C LYS A 544 -25.03 -31.71 -21.80
N ILE A 545 -23.80 -32.23 -21.90
CA ILE A 545 -23.07 -32.39 -23.16
C ILE A 545 -23.14 -33.88 -23.54
N VAL A 546 -23.76 -34.16 -24.68
CA VAL A 546 -23.99 -35.52 -25.15
C VAL A 546 -22.94 -35.88 -26.19
N ILE A 547 -22.14 -36.90 -25.89
CA ILE A 547 -21.08 -37.42 -26.77
C ILE A 547 -21.52 -38.77 -27.33
N ALA A 548 -21.60 -38.89 -28.65
CA ALA A 548 -21.90 -40.16 -29.32
C ALA A 548 -20.68 -41.09 -29.30
N SER A 549 -20.91 -42.41 -29.19
CA SER A 549 -19.85 -43.43 -29.15
C SER A 549 -19.12 -43.63 -30.49
N SER A 550 -19.58 -43.04 -31.58
CA SER A 550 -18.94 -43.10 -32.90
C SER A 550 -19.48 -42.01 -33.83
N GLU A 551 -18.74 -41.75 -34.89
CA GLU A 551 -19.18 -40.83 -35.96
C GLU A 551 -20.51 -41.30 -36.60
N ALA A 552 -20.71 -42.62 -36.75
CA ALA A 552 -21.94 -43.19 -37.32
C ALA A 552 -23.16 -42.93 -36.41
N ALA A 553 -22.99 -43.03 -35.09
CA ALA A 553 -24.01 -42.68 -34.10
C ALA A 553 -24.30 -41.18 -34.09
N PHE A 554 -23.25 -40.36 -34.14
CA PHE A 554 -23.34 -38.89 -34.17
C PHE A 554 -24.12 -38.40 -35.39
N ARG A 555 -24.04 -39.08 -36.55
CA ARG A 555 -24.81 -38.72 -37.74
C ARG A 555 -26.30 -38.98 -37.61
N LYS A 556 -26.71 -39.86 -36.67
CA LYS A 556 -28.11 -40.31 -36.51
C LYS A 556 -28.78 -39.68 -35.27
N GLN A 557 -28.02 -39.19 -34.33
CA GLN A 557 -28.48 -38.66 -33.06
C GLN A 557 -28.20 -37.17 -32.95
N ASP A 558 -28.96 -36.46 -32.15
CA ASP A 558 -28.68 -35.06 -31.82
C ASP A 558 -27.69 -35.04 -30.63
N CYS A 559 -26.42 -34.88 -30.94
CA CYS A 559 -25.32 -34.89 -30.01
C CYS A 559 -24.42 -33.67 -30.20
N ASP A 560 -23.69 -33.27 -29.15
CA ASP A 560 -22.73 -32.16 -29.19
C ASP A 560 -21.38 -32.54 -29.76
N GLY A 561 -21.13 -33.86 -29.87
CA GLY A 561 -19.90 -34.39 -30.39
C GLY A 561 -19.87 -35.89 -30.47
N TYR A 562 -18.71 -36.47 -30.80
CA TYR A 562 -18.49 -37.92 -30.77
C TYR A 562 -17.07 -38.25 -30.32
N TYR A 563 -16.88 -39.49 -29.86
CA TYR A 563 -15.61 -40.09 -29.51
C TYR A 563 -15.27 -41.21 -30.48
N ASP A 564 -14.07 -41.25 -31.02
CA ASP A 564 -13.62 -42.26 -32.00
C ASP A 564 -12.71 -43.36 -31.41
N GLY A 565 -12.48 -43.35 -30.11
CA GLY A 565 -11.55 -44.22 -29.40
C GLY A 565 -10.20 -43.58 -29.07
N GLU A 566 -9.85 -42.49 -29.75
CA GLU A 566 -8.59 -41.77 -29.55
C GLU A 566 -8.84 -40.26 -29.29
N PHE A 567 -9.77 -39.67 -30.03
CA PHE A 567 -10.04 -38.23 -29.97
C PHE A 567 -11.53 -37.95 -29.71
N ILE A 568 -11.77 -36.79 -29.08
CA ILE A 568 -13.11 -36.24 -28.90
C ILE A 568 -13.34 -35.14 -29.93
N TYR A 569 -14.42 -35.24 -30.69
CA TYR A 569 -14.81 -34.24 -31.67
C TYR A 569 -16.04 -33.48 -31.16
N LEU A 570 -15.94 -32.18 -31.00
CA LEU A 570 -16.98 -31.33 -30.42
C LEU A 570 -17.48 -30.28 -31.41
N ILE A 571 -18.81 -29.99 -31.39
CA ILE A 571 -19.41 -28.84 -32.07
C ILE A 571 -19.10 -27.59 -31.21
N PRO A 572 -18.22 -26.66 -31.66
CA PRO A 572 -17.75 -25.58 -30.79
C PRO A 572 -18.86 -24.68 -30.28
N THR A 573 -19.81 -24.30 -31.14
CA THR A 573 -20.93 -23.43 -30.75
C THR A 573 -21.75 -24.05 -29.61
N ASN A 574 -22.14 -25.29 -29.75
CA ASN A 574 -22.99 -25.96 -28.74
C ASN A 574 -22.25 -26.10 -27.39
N VAL A 575 -20.99 -26.51 -27.44
CA VAL A 575 -20.20 -26.78 -26.23
C VAL A 575 -19.86 -25.48 -25.50
N PHE A 576 -19.42 -24.44 -26.24
CA PHE A 576 -19.12 -23.17 -25.60
C PHE A 576 -20.36 -22.46 -25.05
N ASP A 577 -21.50 -22.52 -25.75
CA ASP A 577 -22.75 -21.95 -25.24
C ASP A 577 -23.17 -22.66 -23.93
N LYS A 578 -23.04 -24.00 -23.84
CA LYS A 578 -23.31 -24.75 -22.60
C LYS A 578 -22.33 -24.50 -21.47
N ILE A 579 -21.07 -24.26 -21.81
CA ILE A 579 -20.04 -23.85 -20.83
C ILE A 579 -20.32 -22.44 -20.32
N ASP A 580 -20.68 -21.50 -21.19
CA ASP A 580 -21.05 -20.15 -20.80
C ASP A 580 -22.30 -20.17 -19.90
N ASP A 581 -23.31 -20.99 -20.24
CA ASP A 581 -24.49 -21.18 -19.41
C ASP A 581 -24.15 -21.81 -18.03
N TYR A 582 -23.21 -22.76 -17.98
CA TYR A 582 -22.75 -23.37 -16.74
C TYR A 582 -22.09 -22.36 -15.81
N TYR A 583 -21.30 -21.45 -16.37
CA TYR A 583 -20.64 -20.38 -15.62
C TYR A 583 -21.48 -19.11 -15.48
N GLN A 584 -22.74 -19.11 -15.98
CA GLN A 584 -23.64 -17.97 -15.85
C GLN A 584 -23.86 -17.61 -14.37
N GLY A 585 -23.50 -16.38 -14.00
CA GLY A 585 -23.55 -15.93 -12.60
C GLY A 585 -22.29 -16.29 -11.78
N THR A 586 -21.32 -17.00 -12.35
CA THR A 586 -19.98 -17.12 -11.79
C THR A 586 -19.03 -16.20 -12.53
N MET A 587 -17.96 -15.78 -11.88
CA MET A 587 -16.96 -14.88 -12.50
C MET A 587 -15.87 -15.64 -13.26
N ASP A 588 -16.02 -16.94 -13.44
CA ASP A 588 -15.10 -17.82 -14.17
C ASP A 588 -15.34 -17.84 -15.69
N ALA A 589 -16.28 -17.03 -16.19
CA ALA A 589 -16.54 -16.91 -17.63
C ALA A 589 -15.28 -16.49 -18.39
N CYS A 590 -14.72 -17.40 -19.15
CA CYS A 590 -13.48 -17.19 -19.89
C CYS A 590 -13.75 -16.90 -21.35
N ASN A 591 -12.92 -16.03 -21.93
CA ASN A 591 -12.99 -15.76 -23.36
C ASN A 591 -12.65 -17.03 -24.16
N LYS A 592 -13.56 -17.45 -25.04
CA LYS A 592 -13.43 -18.63 -25.92
C LYS A 592 -12.10 -18.69 -26.66
N ASP A 593 -11.61 -17.55 -27.18
CA ASP A 593 -10.36 -17.50 -27.93
C ASP A 593 -9.14 -17.77 -27.03
N LEU A 594 -9.20 -17.33 -25.78
CA LEU A 594 -8.15 -17.61 -24.78
C LEU A 594 -8.17 -19.09 -24.39
N MET A 595 -9.33 -19.68 -24.15
CA MET A 595 -9.45 -21.11 -23.87
C MET A 595 -8.88 -21.96 -25.00
N LEU A 596 -9.25 -21.67 -26.23
CA LEU A 596 -8.75 -22.43 -27.41
C LEU A 596 -7.26 -22.28 -27.61
N LYS A 597 -6.70 -21.09 -27.39
CA LYS A 597 -5.23 -20.87 -27.46
C LYS A 597 -4.49 -21.65 -26.38
N ASP A 598 -5.02 -21.67 -25.17
CA ASP A 598 -4.39 -22.35 -24.05
C ASP A 598 -4.46 -23.87 -24.23
N LEU A 599 -5.61 -24.40 -24.64
CA LEU A 599 -5.80 -25.83 -24.98
C LEU A 599 -4.85 -26.27 -26.12
N TYR A 600 -4.68 -25.44 -27.13
CA TYR A 600 -3.74 -25.71 -28.21
C TYR A 600 -2.28 -25.72 -27.74
N LYS A 601 -1.89 -24.74 -26.92
CA LYS A 601 -0.55 -24.65 -26.35
C LYS A 601 -0.17 -25.91 -25.52
N HIS A 602 -1.15 -26.52 -24.85
CA HIS A 602 -0.95 -27.71 -24.05
C HIS A 602 -1.19 -29.03 -24.82
N GLY A 603 -1.44 -28.96 -26.13
CA GLY A 603 -1.62 -30.14 -26.98
C GLY A 603 -2.96 -30.86 -26.77
N LEU A 604 -3.90 -30.25 -26.07
CA LEU A 604 -5.24 -30.79 -25.85
C LEU A 604 -6.18 -30.52 -27.04
N LEU A 605 -5.96 -29.42 -27.74
CA LEU A 605 -6.62 -29.13 -29.02
C LEU A 605 -5.67 -29.46 -30.16
N VAL A 606 -6.09 -30.38 -31.04
CA VAL A 606 -5.29 -30.85 -32.17
C VAL A 606 -5.48 -29.91 -33.37
N ASP A 607 -4.37 -29.35 -33.91
CA ASP A 607 -4.39 -28.51 -35.11
C ASP A 607 -3.86 -29.30 -36.32
N SER A 608 -4.61 -29.26 -37.41
CA SER A 608 -4.20 -29.95 -38.63
C SER A 608 -3.42 -29.08 -39.60
N ASN A 609 -3.54 -27.74 -39.58
CA ASN A 609 -2.85 -26.85 -40.53
C ASN A 609 -2.83 -25.39 -40.09
N SER A 610 -1.67 -24.84 -39.80
CA SER A 610 -1.39 -23.42 -39.69
C SER A 610 -2.14 -22.63 -38.59
N HIS A 611 -1.81 -22.85 -37.31
CA HIS A 611 -2.20 -21.99 -36.18
C HIS A 611 -3.69 -21.75 -35.95
N ARG A 612 -4.57 -22.48 -36.66
CA ARG A 612 -6.01 -22.45 -36.46
C ARG A 612 -6.52 -23.85 -36.25
N TYR A 613 -7.43 -23.98 -35.33
CA TYR A 613 -8.06 -25.20 -34.84
C TYR A 613 -8.49 -26.14 -35.97
N SER A 614 -8.22 -27.45 -35.82
CA SER A 614 -8.69 -28.45 -36.77
C SER A 614 -10.23 -28.41 -36.87
N LYS A 615 -10.75 -28.22 -38.07
CA LYS A 615 -12.18 -28.12 -38.34
C LYS A 615 -12.53 -29.14 -39.40
N ASP A 616 -13.01 -30.31 -38.97
CA ASP A 616 -13.49 -31.31 -39.89
C ASP A 616 -14.96 -31.06 -40.23
N ARG A 617 -15.32 -31.17 -41.52
CA ARG A 617 -16.70 -31.06 -42.00
C ARG A 617 -17.31 -32.44 -42.12
N LEU A 618 -18.39 -32.66 -41.38
CA LEU A 618 -19.19 -33.88 -41.51
C LEU A 618 -20.31 -33.71 -42.51
N ALA A 619 -20.70 -34.80 -43.14
CA ALA A 619 -21.82 -34.87 -44.08
C ALA A 619 -23.15 -34.87 -43.34
N ARG A 620 -23.49 -33.79 -42.62
CA ARG A 620 -24.84 -33.53 -42.07
C ARG A 620 -25.56 -32.51 -42.91
N PRO A 621 -26.90 -32.42 -42.86
CA PRO A 621 -27.64 -31.40 -43.58
C PRO A 621 -27.14 -29.97 -43.35
N LYS A 622 -26.69 -29.66 -42.16
CA LYS A 622 -26.13 -28.36 -41.76
C LYS A 622 -24.59 -28.35 -41.71
N ARG A 623 -23.91 -29.45 -42.00
CA ARG A 623 -22.44 -29.63 -41.97
C ARG A 623 -21.75 -28.87 -40.85
N PRO A 624 -21.97 -29.26 -39.55
CA PRO A 624 -21.36 -28.57 -38.44
C PRO A 624 -19.82 -28.67 -38.52
N TYR A 625 -19.14 -27.60 -38.10
CA TYR A 625 -17.72 -27.67 -37.88
C TYR A 625 -17.43 -28.36 -36.57
N LEU A 626 -16.48 -29.28 -36.56
CA LEU A 626 -16.02 -29.98 -35.39
C LEU A 626 -14.59 -29.53 -35.06
N MET A 627 -14.29 -29.43 -33.78
CA MET A 627 -12.95 -29.29 -33.24
C MET A 627 -12.49 -30.63 -32.70
N LYS A 628 -11.24 -31.00 -32.97
CA LYS A 628 -10.63 -32.27 -32.58
C LYS A 628 -9.80 -32.06 -31.29
N PHE A 629 -10.13 -32.79 -30.24
CA PHE A 629 -9.45 -32.71 -28.97
C PHE A 629 -8.85 -34.06 -28.57
N SER A 630 -7.71 -34.02 -27.86
CA SER A 630 -7.15 -35.19 -27.19
C SER A 630 -8.12 -35.72 -26.14
N ILE A 631 -8.19 -37.02 -25.95
CA ILE A 631 -9.00 -37.65 -24.87
C ILE A 631 -8.54 -37.17 -23.47
N ASN A 632 -7.32 -36.65 -23.34
CA ASN A 632 -6.80 -36.11 -22.09
C ASN A 632 -7.47 -34.77 -21.67
N ILE A 633 -8.39 -34.25 -22.45
CA ILE A 633 -9.20 -33.08 -22.10
C ILE A 633 -10.22 -33.38 -21.00
N VAL A 634 -10.53 -34.66 -20.78
CA VAL A 634 -11.45 -35.12 -19.72
C VAL A 634 -10.74 -36.04 -18.72
N LYS A 635 -11.27 -36.12 -17.50
CA LYS A 635 -10.77 -36.98 -16.43
C LYS A 635 -11.01 -38.45 -16.70
N ASN A 636 -10.32 -39.32 -15.96
CA ASN A 636 -10.41 -40.76 -16.15
C ASN A 636 -11.83 -41.32 -15.98
N ASP A 637 -12.58 -40.82 -14.99
CA ASP A 637 -13.97 -41.24 -14.76
C ASP A 637 -14.87 -40.93 -15.98
N THR A 638 -14.67 -39.74 -16.58
CA THR A 638 -15.40 -39.35 -17.81
C THR A 638 -14.91 -40.16 -19.03
N LYS A 639 -13.63 -40.55 -19.08
CA LYS A 639 -13.09 -41.44 -20.13
C LYS A 639 -13.77 -42.83 -20.07
N GLU A 640 -13.99 -43.36 -18.86
CA GLU A 640 -14.68 -44.61 -18.65
C GLU A 640 -16.15 -44.55 -19.12
N ILE A 641 -16.83 -43.41 -18.82
CA ILE A 641 -18.19 -43.17 -19.31
C ILE A 641 -18.23 -43.14 -20.85
N LEU A 642 -17.27 -42.52 -21.51
CA LEU A 642 -17.17 -42.44 -22.96
C LEU A 642 -16.82 -43.80 -23.59
N GLY A 643 -15.90 -44.56 -22.97
CA GLY A 643 -15.47 -45.90 -23.42
C GLY A 643 -16.49 -47.00 -23.14
N GLY A 644 -17.27 -46.91 -22.08
CA GLY A 644 -18.27 -47.90 -21.67
C GLY A 644 -19.63 -47.81 -22.39
N LYS A 645 -19.85 -46.80 -23.22
CA LYS A 645 -21.05 -46.64 -24.09
C LYS A 645 -20.91 -47.38 -25.45
N ASN A 646 -19.95 -48.35 -25.57
CA ASN A 646 -19.77 -49.20 -26.75
C ASN A 646 -20.62 -50.48 -26.69
#